data_35870481ddee0619830b5a4aee7dd47e
#
_entry.id   35870481ddee0619830b5a4aee7dd47e
#
_cell.length_a   1.000
_cell.length_b   1.000
_cell.length_c   1.000
_cell.angle_alpha   90.00
_cell.angle_beta   90.00
_cell.angle_gamma   90.00
#
_symmetry.space_group_name_H-M   'P 1'
#
loop_
_entity.id
_entity.type
_entity.pdbx_description
1 polymer ?
#
loop_
_entity_poly.entity_id
_entity_poly.type
_entity_poly.pdbx_seq_one_letter_code
_entity_poly.pdbx_strand_id
1 'polypeptide(L)'
;MRTDSLVLLSRPDKWYLGAGDGLVWAPPFPAWHDTPGFWDDAHLLQYPVGPLFTVSFVEAGGEALPARADATHWTPAHLALDYLLAPGLHAREVRSAPGERCLASEWHLENRSGRSWELQVVQWTAVAGESVPDDGVELAGEGLRLRRQLRDRKDQAVEVWLQYGLGPRAVRRAAVRSEHSGPTPNFTLTPFYDRWTVAGGMREEIHLGGIDRRGLVYLGLSRRLVVRRHASARFVATVQVEVAPAAGSAVPGPAAVAVRGSPSGRAVRQWKAFTTEVPRFRSSDEHFNRYWWYRWYGLRLNRVPAGLGQYRHPTVCEGIGYFHQPISYSTMCHIRELRWCGTPAWAQGVAHTFLDRLRPDGSMPGRVYLNHLVQPDFYHADWGGAVADLLDSHPDPAWLAAITPALAAYGEWLVRTRDAEGSGMIDVVDQYETGQEYMSRYEAVDPDADRYGWENRLRLKGIDVTLYAWRLFQLLAERGPDAGTRATWAGRAARTAAAIRERMWDPGLGMFSDLDPATGERTRVKAAVCFYPYLTDLAGPAHLEGFGAHLFDPAEFWTPFPVPSSSVDDPRYSPDAEWKGKRHVCPWNGRVWPMTNSHVIDALARVVRLHRPSWAPQLVHLLRQFVRMMSVGGDPARPNCFEHYHPVTGRGSVYRGIDDYQHSWVNDLLARHVAGLLPRGAEGMLVDPLPFGGRTELRGAVVAGHAVDVAVQDGRFEVRVEGRKAGTGRVGRALEVRW
;
A
#
# COMPACT_ATOMS: atom_id res chain seq x y z
N MET A 1 12.12 0.40 28.20
CA MET A 1 11.20 -0.68 27.79
C MET A 1 11.09 -0.71 26.27
N ARG A 2 11.31 -1.84 25.62
CA ARG A 2 11.04 -2.02 24.19
C ARG A 2 9.52 -2.08 24.00
N THR A 3 8.90 -1.06 23.42
CA THR A 3 7.48 -1.11 23.07
C THR A 3 7.32 -2.16 21.96
N ASP A 4 6.63 -3.26 22.25
CA ASP A 4 6.34 -4.27 21.23
C ASP A 4 5.30 -3.69 20.26
N SER A 5 5.68 -3.58 18.98
CA SER A 5 4.81 -3.01 17.95
C SER A 5 3.54 -3.84 17.70
N LEU A 6 3.56 -5.14 17.99
CA LEU A 6 2.35 -5.97 17.96
C LEU A 6 1.33 -5.52 19.01
N VAL A 7 1.80 -5.24 20.22
CA VAL A 7 0.95 -4.74 21.33
C VAL A 7 0.47 -3.32 21.01
N LEU A 8 1.36 -2.48 20.50
CA LEU A 8 1.03 -1.10 20.17
C LEU A 8 -0.06 -0.98 19.11
N LEU A 9 -0.07 -1.87 18.12
CA LEU A 9 -1.03 -1.87 17.01
C LEU A 9 -2.25 -2.77 17.25
N SER A 10 -2.30 -3.49 18.38
CA SER A 10 -3.40 -4.42 18.63
C SER A 10 -4.74 -3.71 18.76
N ARG A 11 -5.78 -4.26 18.12
CA ARG A 11 -7.13 -3.66 18.10
C ARG A 11 -8.21 -4.68 17.71
N PRO A 12 -9.48 -4.46 18.10
CA PRO A 12 -10.57 -5.40 17.80
C PRO A 12 -11.24 -5.15 16.44
N ASP A 13 -11.02 -4.00 15.80
CA ASP A 13 -11.76 -3.52 14.64
C ASP A 13 -10.95 -3.54 13.34
N LYS A 14 -9.95 -4.42 13.24
CA LYS A 14 -9.19 -4.69 12.02
C LYS A 14 -9.03 -6.19 11.80
N TRP A 15 -8.82 -6.61 10.54
CA TRP A 15 -8.77 -8.03 10.20
C TRP A 15 -7.83 -8.39 9.06
N TYR A 16 -7.26 -7.46 8.32
CA TYR A 16 -6.40 -7.73 7.15
C TYR A 16 -5.15 -8.51 7.51
N LEU A 17 -4.87 -9.56 6.74
CA LEU A 17 -3.71 -10.43 6.93
C LEU A 17 -2.97 -10.67 5.62
N GLY A 18 -1.64 -10.58 5.67
CA GLY A 18 -0.72 -10.89 4.58
C GLY A 18 0.72 -10.95 5.08
N ALA A 19 1.54 -11.72 4.41
CA ALA A 19 2.95 -11.91 4.79
C ALA A 19 3.91 -10.97 4.04
N GLY A 20 3.41 -10.18 3.08
CA GLY A 20 4.25 -9.41 2.16
C GLY A 20 4.82 -10.28 1.05
N ASP A 21 4.01 -11.18 0.53
CA ASP A 21 4.34 -12.16 -0.50
C ASP A 21 3.37 -12.16 -1.69
N GLY A 22 2.55 -11.10 -1.79
CA GLY A 22 1.57 -10.89 -2.85
C GLY A 22 0.19 -11.50 -2.58
N LEU A 23 0.03 -12.31 -1.50
CA LEU A 23 -1.27 -12.82 -1.07
C LEU A 23 -1.77 -12.01 0.14
N VAL A 24 -2.99 -11.48 0.03
CA VAL A 24 -3.65 -10.74 1.12
C VAL A 24 -5.08 -11.23 1.27
N TRP A 25 -5.51 -11.47 2.50
CA TRP A 25 -6.91 -11.60 2.88
C TRP A 25 -7.38 -10.30 3.50
N ALA A 26 -8.30 -9.63 2.82
CA ALA A 26 -8.72 -8.27 3.18
C ALA A 26 -10.17 -8.00 2.75
N PRO A 27 -11.16 -8.70 3.32
CA PRO A 27 -12.57 -8.43 3.01
C PRO A 27 -12.92 -6.98 3.35
N PRO A 28 -13.64 -6.28 2.45
CA PRO A 28 -13.92 -4.85 2.58
C PRO A 28 -14.88 -4.53 3.73
N PHE A 29 -15.66 -5.51 4.15
CA PHE A 29 -16.65 -5.36 5.22
C PHE A 29 -16.40 -6.36 6.35
N PRO A 30 -16.61 -5.97 7.63
CA PRO A 30 -16.37 -6.83 8.77
C PRO A 30 -17.36 -8.00 8.91
N ALA A 31 -18.44 -8.04 8.14
CA ALA A 31 -19.47 -9.08 8.22
C ALA A 31 -18.95 -10.51 8.04
N TRP A 32 -17.81 -10.67 7.37
CA TRP A 32 -17.21 -11.97 7.07
C TRP A 32 -16.02 -12.34 7.96
N HIS A 33 -15.49 -11.41 8.74
CA HIS A 33 -14.33 -11.72 9.58
C HIS A 33 -14.65 -12.67 10.73
N ASP A 34 -15.89 -12.71 11.20
CA ASP A 34 -16.39 -13.61 12.24
C ASP A 34 -16.75 -15.01 11.72
N THR A 35 -16.84 -15.20 10.40
CA THR A 35 -16.97 -16.54 9.79
C THR A 35 -15.67 -17.31 9.95
N PRO A 36 -15.69 -18.57 10.48
CA PRO A 36 -14.48 -19.37 10.64
C PRO A 36 -13.64 -19.51 9.37
N GLY A 37 -12.32 -19.44 9.48
CA GLY A 37 -11.41 -19.57 8.33
C GLY A 37 -11.21 -18.26 7.55
N PHE A 38 -10.97 -18.38 6.24
CA PHE A 38 -10.68 -17.29 5.32
C PHE A 38 -11.74 -17.24 4.22
N TRP A 39 -12.94 -16.82 4.59
CA TRP A 39 -14.02 -16.63 3.64
C TRP A 39 -13.97 -15.22 3.07
N ASP A 40 -14.55 -15.04 1.83
CA ASP A 40 -14.61 -13.76 1.12
C ASP A 40 -13.25 -13.23 0.64
N ASP A 41 -13.14 -11.92 0.37
CA ASP A 41 -12.09 -11.27 -0.41
C ASP A 41 -10.65 -11.60 0.01
N ALA A 42 -10.03 -12.49 -0.76
CA ALA A 42 -8.60 -12.69 -0.79
C ALA A 42 -8.07 -12.41 -2.19
N HIS A 43 -6.91 -11.79 -2.26
CA HIS A 43 -6.29 -11.38 -3.51
C HIS A 43 -4.85 -11.89 -3.61
N LEU A 44 -4.53 -12.49 -4.75
CA LEU A 44 -3.16 -12.67 -5.21
C LEU A 44 -2.86 -11.55 -6.20
N LEU A 45 -2.23 -10.48 -5.72
CA LEU A 45 -2.11 -9.24 -6.49
C LEU A 45 -3.49 -8.78 -7.00
N GLN A 46 -3.63 -8.41 -8.26
CA GLN A 46 -4.90 -7.98 -8.86
C GLN A 46 -5.95 -9.09 -9.02
N TYR A 47 -5.62 -10.35 -8.75
CA TYR A 47 -6.51 -11.49 -8.98
C TYR A 47 -7.30 -11.85 -7.72
N PRO A 48 -8.64 -11.83 -7.76
CA PRO A 48 -9.45 -12.34 -6.65
C PRO A 48 -9.32 -13.86 -6.57
N VAL A 49 -8.82 -14.37 -5.47
CA VAL A 49 -8.68 -15.81 -5.21
C VAL A 49 -9.73 -16.36 -4.26
N GLY A 50 -10.45 -15.48 -3.56
CA GLY A 50 -11.52 -15.87 -2.62
C GLY A 50 -12.75 -16.48 -3.31
N PRO A 51 -13.62 -17.15 -2.55
CA PRO A 51 -13.43 -17.55 -1.16
C PRO A 51 -12.38 -18.66 -1.04
N LEU A 52 -11.56 -18.62 0.02
CA LEU A 52 -10.50 -19.61 0.20
C LEU A 52 -11.02 -20.86 0.94
N PHE A 53 -11.46 -20.70 2.18
CA PHE A 53 -12.14 -21.78 2.92
C PHE A 53 -12.84 -21.25 4.16
N THR A 54 -13.81 -22.04 4.65
CA THR A 54 -14.35 -21.93 6.00
C THR A 54 -14.17 -23.24 6.76
N VAL A 55 -14.42 -23.22 8.09
CA VAL A 55 -14.38 -24.39 8.95
C VAL A 55 -15.72 -24.58 9.63
N SER A 56 -16.32 -25.73 9.45
CA SER A 56 -17.58 -26.12 10.10
C SER A 56 -17.35 -27.27 11.08
N PHE A 57 -18.14 -27.27 12.15
CA PHE A 57 -18.15 -28.29 13.19
C PHE A 57 -19.48 -29.04 13.12
N VAL A 58 -19.45 -30.34 12.89
CA VAL A 58 -20.65 -31.18 12.77
C VAL A 58 -20.62 -32.24 13.85
N GLU A 59 -21.64 -32.36 14.67
CA GLU A 59 -21.76 -33.39 15.72
C GLU A 59 -22.04 -34.76 15.09
N ALA A 60 -21.79 -35.86 15.81
CA ALA A 60 -21.97 -37.23 15.31
C ALA A 60 -23.39 -37.51 14.79
N GLY A 61 -24.42 -36.78 15.26
CA GLY A 61 -25.78 -36.85 14.75
C GLY A 61 -26.05 -36.11 13.42
N GLY A 62 -25.04 -35.46 12.85
CA GLY A 62 -25.15 -34.70 11.60
C GLY A 62 -25.59 -33.23 11.79
N GLU A 63 -25.72 -32.76 13.03
CA GLU A 63 -26.07 -31.37 13.33
C GLU A 63 -24.85 -30.47 13.27
N ALA A 64 -24.92 -29.38 12.51
CA ALA A 64 -23.87 -28.36 12.45
C ALA A 64 -23.93 -27.44 13.66
N LEU A 65 -22.83 -27.31 14.40
CA LEU A 65 -22.72 -26.37 15.50
C LEU A 65 -22.51 -24.95 14.94
N PRO A 66 -23.25 -23.96 15.47
CA PRO A 66 -23.04 -22.57 15.07
C PRO A 66 -21.68 -22.10 15.57
N ALA A 67 -20.92 -21.44 14.70
CA ALA A 67 -19.66 -20.83 15.07
C ALA A 67 -19.76 -19.33 14.81
N ARG A 68 -20.02 -18.57 15.87
CA ARG A 68 -20.08 -17.11 15.86
C ARG A 68 -19.03 -16.57 16.81
N ALA A 69 -18.25 -15.61 16.33
CA ALA A 69 -17.19 -14.99 17.13
C ALA A 69 -17.79 -14.08 18.22
N ASP A 70 -17.38 -14.29 19.46
CA ASP A 70 -17.75 -13.46 20.60
C ASP A 70 -16.77 -12.29 20.81
N ALA A 71 -15.51 -12.50 20.48
CA ALA A 71 -14.45 -11.51 20.63
C ALA A 71 -13.43 -11.62 19.50
N THR A 72 -12.90 -10.46 19.12
CA THR A 72 -11.91 -10.32 18.05
C THR A 72 -10.71 -9.55 18.54
N HIS A 73 -9.50 -10.02 18.20
CA HIS A 73 -8.25 -9.36 18.54
C HIS A 73 -7.26 -9.48 17.38
N TRP A 74 -6.99 -8.36 16.73
CA TRP A 74 -6.06 -8.29 15.61
C TRP A 74 -4.70 -7.71 16.03
N THR A 75 -3.66 -8.19 15.37
CA THR A 75 -2.30 -7.63 15.34
C THR A 75 -1.76 -7.71 13.92
N PRO A 76 -0.66 -7.04 13.56
CA PRO A 76 -0.01 -7.21 12.25
C PRO A 76 0.38 -8.65 11.88
N ALA A 77 0.45 -9.55 12.83
CA ALA A 77 0.88 -10.94 12.62
C ALA A 77 -0.28 -11.95 12.62
N HIS A 78 -1.38 -11.66 13.32
CA HIS A 78 -2.49 -12.61 13.43
C HIS A 78 -3.79 -11.92 13.84
N LEU A 79 -4.90 -12.60 13.57
CA LEU A 79 -6.24 -12.31 14.05
C LEU A 79 -6.72 -13.45 14.92
N ALA A 80 -7.01 -13.20 16.19
CA ALA A 80 -7.55 -14.18 17.12
C ALA A 80 -9.05 -13.93 17.34
N LEU A 81 -9.85 -15.00 17.35
CA LEU A 81 -11.30 -14.98 17.55
C LEU A 81 -11.67 -16.05 18.58
N ASP A 82 -12.56 -15.70 19.49
CA ASP A 82 -13.09 -16.62 20.48
C ASP A 82 -14.56 -16.97 20.12
N TYR A 83 -14.93 -18.24 20.23
CA TYR A 83 -16.26 -18.78 19.87
C TYR A 83 -16.85 -19.59 21.01
N LEU A 84 -18.14 -19.54 21.13
CA LEU A 84 -18.94 -20.51 21.88
C LEU A 84 -19.65 -21.43 20.89
N LEU A 85 -19.15 -22.64 20.68
CA LEU A 85 -19.74 -23.61 19.73
C LEU A 85 -20.99 -24.30 20.30
N ALA A 86 -20.99 -24.56 21.60
CA ALA A 86 -22.11 -25.14 22.32
C ALA A 86 -21.94 -24.87 23.83
N PRO A 87 -22.97 -25.05 24.68
CA PRO A 87 -22.83 -24.88 26.12
C PRO A 87 -21.65 -25.70 26.68
N GLY A 88 -20.64 -24.99 27.18
CA GLY A 88 -19.41 -25.57 27.73
C GLY A 88 -18.40 -26.05 26.69
N LEU A 89 -18.62 -25.84 25.39
CA LEU A 89 -17.63 -26.08 24.34
C LEU A 89 -17.17 -24.74 23.76
N HIS A 90 -16.00 -24.30 24.17
CA HIS A 90 -15.36 -23.09 23.70
C HIS A 90 -14.32 -23.40 22.63
N ALA A 91 -14.14 -22.48 21.69
CA ALA A 91 -13.06 -22.58 20.69
C ALA A 91 -12.36 -21.23 20.52
N ARG A 92 -11.07 -21.28 20.27
CA ARG A 92 -10.28 -20.13 19.86
C ARG A 92 -9.64 -20.44 18.51
N GLU A 93 -9.85 -19.55 17.56
CA GLU A 93 -9.21 -19.53 16.26
C GLU A 93 -8.11 -18.47 16.23
N VAL A 94 -6.95 -18.79 15.65
CA VAL A 94 -5.89 -17.83 15.35
C VAL A 94 -5.57 -17.90 13.87
N ARG A 95 -6.01 -16.91 13.13
CA ARG A 95 -5.72 -16.76 11.69
C ARG A 95 -4.39 -16.04 11.51
N SER A 96 -3.57 -16.49 10.57
CA SER A 96 -2.28 -15.87 10.29
C SER A 96 -1.83 -16.13 8.84
N ALA A 97 -0.89 -15.29 8.37
CA ALA A 97 -0.18 -15.46 7.11
C ALA A 97 1.29 -15.81 7.42
N PRO A 98 1.66 -17.10 7.51
CA PRO A 98 3.01 -17.53 7.89
C PRO A 98 4.04 -17.42 6.76
N GLY A 99 3.71 -16.79 5.63
CA GLY A 99 4.54 -16.63 4.44
C GLY A 99 4.34 -17.73 3.39
N GLU A 100 5.06 -17.61 2.28
CA GLU A 100 4.98 -18.54 1.15
C GLU A 100 3.57 -18.60 0.52
N ARG A 101 2.86 -17.47 0.57
CA ARG A 101 1.45 -17.34 0.14
C ARG A 101 0.53 -18.38 0.81
N CYS A 102 0.79 -18.63 2.09
CA CYS A 102 -0.02 -19.51 2.93
C CYS A 102 -0.88 -18.69 3.89
N LEU A 103 -2.13 -19.09 4.03
CA LEU A 103 -3.03 -18.64 5.11
C LEU A 103 -3.38 -19.83 5.98
N ALA A 104 -3.28 -19.65 7.28
CA ALA A 104 -3.45 -20.69 8.27
C ALA A 104 -4.41 -20.29 9.39
N SER A 105 -5.33 -21.17 9.72
CA SER A 105 -6.31 -21.07 10.79
C SER A 105 -5.99 -22.16 11.84
N GLU A 106 -5.45 -21.75 13.00
CA GLU A 106 -5.10 -22.61 14.12
C GLU A 106 -6.24 -22.63 15.12
N TRP A 107 -6.71 -23.81 15.50
CA TRP A 107 -7.83 -24.01 16.39
C TRP A 107 -7.42 -24.66 17.70
N HIS A 108 -7.97 -24.14 18.80
CA HIS A 108 -7.91 -24.73 20.13
C HIS A 108 -9.32 -24.81 20.71
N LEU A 109 -9.83 -26.02 20.84
CA LEU A 109 -11.12 -26.30 21.46
C LEU A 109 -10.91 -26.69 22.93
N GLU A 110 -11.72 -26.13 23.82
CA GLU A 110 -11.74 -26.43 25.25
C GLU A 110 -13.15 -26.90 25.64
N ASN A 111 -13.22 -28.12 26.14
CA ASN A 111 -14.48 -28.68 26.63
C ASN A 111 -14.56 -28.55 28.17
N ARG A 112 -15.42 -27.63 28.61
CA ARG A 112 -15.74 -27.41 30.03
C ARG A 112 -17.05 -28.09 30.44
N SER A 113 -17.70 -28.82 29.50
CA SER A 113 -18.94 -29.54 29.77
C SER A 113 -18.71 -30.90 30.44
N GLY A 114 -19.79 -31.47 30.99
CA GLY A 114 -19.78 -32.81 31.62
C GLY A 114 -19.74 -33.97 30.64
N ARG A 115 -19.83 -33.76 29.31
CA ARG A 115 -19.83 -34.80 28.27
C ARG A 115 -18.59 -34.70 27.37
N SER A 116 -18.29 -35.76 26.66
CA SER A 116 -17.35 -35.71 25.52
C SER A 116 -18.07 -35.32 24.26
N TRP A 117 -17.37 -34.56 23.40
CA TRP A 117 -17.87 -34.15 22.08
C TRP A 117 -17.16 -34.96 21.00
N GLU A 118 -17.96 -35.57 20.13
CA GLU A 118 -17.48 -36.18 18.89
C GLU A 118 -17.88 -35.31 17.73
N LEU A 119 -16.89 -34.67 17.10
CA LEU A 119 -17.07 -33.70 16.03
C LEU A 119 -16.44 -34.21 14.75
N GLN A 120 -17.09 -33.94 13.63
CA GLN A 120 -16.45 -33.87 12.34
C GLN A 120 -16.09 -32.40 12.07
N VAL A 121 -14.79 -32.13 11.97
CA VAL A 121 -14.29 -30.82 11.55
C VAL A 121 -14.18 -30.84 10.04
N VAL A 122 -14.81 -29.89 9.36
CA VAL A 122 -14.83 -29.78 7.90
C VAL A 122 -14.24 -28.46 7.46
N GLN A 123 -13.09 -28.48 6.82
CA GLN A 123 -12.57 -27.36 6.04
C GLN A 123 -13.15 -27.46 4.64
N TRP A 124 -13.84 -26.43 4.16
CA TRP A 124 -14.47 -26.49 2.86
C TRP A 124 -14.53 -25.13 2.17
N THR A 125 -14.68 -25.18 0.84
CA THR A 125 -14.90 -24.00 -0.02
C THR A 125 -15.90 -24.32 -1.11
N ALA A 126 -16.46 -23.26 -1.73
CA ALA A 126 -17.28 -23.34 -2.93
C ALA A 126 -16.80 -22.27 -3.91
N VAL A 127 -16.40 -22.66 -5.09
CA VAL A 127 -15.86 -21.74 -6.12
C VAL A 127 -16.62 -21.89 -7.44
N ALA A 128 -16.61 -20.83 -8.26
CA ALA A 128 -17.26 -20.85 -9.56
C ALA A 128 -16.73 -22.02 -10.41
N GLY A 129 -17.64 -22.87 -10.88
CA GLY A 129 -17.31 -24.09 -11.60
C GLY A 129 -16.58 -23.84 -12.92
N GLU A 130 -16.87 -22.72 -13.59
CA GLU A 130 -16.17 -22.28 -14.81
C GLU A 130 -14.69 -22.00 -14.60
N SER A 131 -14.29 -21.64 -13.38
CA SER A 131 -12.89 -21.39 -13.02
C SER A 131 -12.09 -22.68 -12.78
N VAL A 132 -12.74 -23.84 -12.71
CA VAL A 132 -12.12 -25.13 -12.37
C VAL A 132 -12.23 -26.09 -13.57
N PRO A 133 -11.13 -26.53 -14.18
CA PRO A 133 -11.14 -27.56 -15.21
C PRO A 133 -11.61 -28.92 -14.66
N ASP A 134 -12.07 -29.84 -15.55
CA ASP A 134 -12.61 -31.10 -15.11
C ASP A 134 -11.58 -32.03 -14.43
N ASP A 135 -10.30 -31.83 -14.74
CA ASP A 135 -9.14 -32.48 -14.12
C ASP A 135 -8.49 -31.58 -13.05
N GLY A 136 -9.20 -30.54 -12.61
CA GLY A 136 -8.65 -29.46 -11.76
C GLY A 136 -8.50 -29.82 -10.28
N VAL A 137 -8.78 -31.03 -9.83
CA VAL A 137 -8.61 -31.47 -8.45
C VAL A 137 -7.71 -32.70 -8.38
N GLU A 138 -6.69 -32.59 -7.54
CA GLU A 138 -5.68 -33.60 -7.29
C GLU A 138 -5.58 -33.95 -5.80
N LEU A 139 -5.24 -35.20 -5.50
CA LEU A 139 -4.82 -35.61 -4.19
C LEU A 139 -3.39 -35.11 -3.91
N ALA A 140 -3.18 -34.42 -2.81
CA ALA A 140 -1.90 -33.86 -2.41
C ALA A 140 -1.54 -34.31 -0.98
N GLY A 141 -0.88 -35.46 -0.86
CA GLY A 141 -0.62 -36.07 0.43
C GLY A 141 -1.92 -36.35 1.21
N GLU A 142 -2.05 -35.77 2.41
CA GLU A 142 -3.28 -35.84 3.21
C GLU A 142 -4.31 -34.74 2.84
N GLY A 143 -3.98 -33.83 1.91
CA GLY A 143 -4.82 -32.69 1.50
C GLY A 143 -5.40 -32.85 0.10
N LEU A 144 -5.91 -31.74 -0.42
CA LEU A 144 -6.40 -31.56 -1.79
C LEU A 144 -5.70 -30.40 -2.46
N ARG A 145 -5.50 -30.49 -3.75
CA ARG A 145 -5.00 -29.44 -4.60
C ARG A 145 -6.05 -29.08 -5.65
N LEU A 146 -6.36 -27.78 -5.75
CA LEU A 146 -7.35 -27.24 -6.66
C LEU A 146 -6.66 -26.34 -7.68
N ARG A 147 -6.78 -26.65 -8.97
CA ARG A 147 -6.36 -25.81 -10.08
C ARG A 147 -7.49 -24.87 -10.46
N ARG A 148 -7.20 -23.57 -10.52
CA ARG A 148 -8.15 -22.54 -10.94
C ARG A 148 -7.56 -21.62 -11.99
N GLN A 149 -8.38 -21.26 -12.96
CA GLN A 149 -8.12 -20.13 -13.85
C GLN A 149 -8.82 -18.89 -13.28
N LEU A 150 -8.02 -17.92 -12.82
CA LEU A 150 -8.51 -16.66 -12.30
C LEU A 150 -8.46 -15.60 -13.39
N ARG A 151 -9.37 -14.61 -13.30
CA ARG A 151 -9.38 -13.45 -14.19
C ARG A 151 -9.38 -12.18 -13.36
N ASP A 152 -8.62 -11.20 -13.82
CA ASP A 152 -8.66 -9.85 -13.25
C ASP A 152 -9.76 -8.99 -13.90
N ARG A 153 -9.89 -7.74 -13.49
CA ARG A 153 -10.88 -6.80 -14.04
C ARG A 153 -10.65 -6.41 -15.51
N LYS A 154 -9.50 -6.76 -16.07
CA LYS A 154 -9.13 -6.55 -17.48
C LYS A 154 -9.25 -7.84 -18.27
N ASP A 155 -9.94 -8.86 -17.72
CA ASP A 155 -10.14 -10.19 -18.29
C ASP A 155 -8.82 -10.96 -18.56
N GLN A 156 -7.72 -10.55 -17.88
CA GLN A 156 -6.46 -11.27 -18.01
C GLN A 156 -6.48 -12.53 -17.15
N ALA A 157 -6.15 -13.67 -17.74
CA ALA A 157 -6.15 -14.94 -17.04
C ALA A 157 -4.80 -15.24 -16.38
N VAL A 158 -4.86 -15.89 -15.21
CA VAL A 158 -3.74 -16.56 -14.56
C VAL A 158 -4.20 -17.92 -14.06
N GLU A 159 -3.36 -18.92 -14.20
CA GLU A 159 -3.61 -20.23 -13.59
C GLU A 159 -2.92 -20.27 -12.22
N VAL A 160 -3.67 -20.73 -11.22
CA VAL A 160 -3.18 -20.89 -9.85
C VAL A 160 -3.53 -22.27 -9.31
N TRP A 161 -2.69 -22.74 -8.39
CA TRP A 161 -2.95 -23.89 -7.57
C TRP A 161 -3.21 -23.50 -6.13
N LEU A 162 -4.30 -24.00 -5.56
CA LEU A 162 -4.63 -23.83 -4.14
C LEU A 162 -4.49 -25.20 -3.47
N GLN A 163 -3.55 -25.30 -2.55
CA GLN A 163 -3.33 -26.53 -1.79
C GLN A 163 -3.94 -26.41 -0.40
N TYR A 164 -4.92 -27.25 -0.09
CA TYR A 164 -5.64 -27.31 1.17
C TYR A 164 -5.09 -28.41 2.07
N GLY A 165 -4.99 -28.11 3.37
CA GLY A 165 -4.55 -29.08 4.37
C GLY A 165 -5.31 -28.95 5.68
N LEU A 166 -5.65 -30.06 6.31
CA LEU A 166 -6.32 -30.15 7.61
C LEU A 166 -5.54 -31.11 8.54
N GLY A 167 -4.53 -30.53 9.26
CA GLY A 167 -3.62 -31.36 10.10
C GLY A 167 -4.15 -31.65 11.52
N PRO A 168 -3.52 -32.59 12.25
CA PRO A 168 -2.32 -33.34 11.89
C PRO A 168 -2.53 -34.80 11.44
N ARG A 169 -3.68 -35.30 11.06
CA ARG A 169 -3.86 -36.70 10.60
C ARG A 169 -5.03 -36.87 9.64
N ALA A 170 -5.07 -38.06 9.06
CA ALA A 170 -5.95 -38.54 8.01
C ALA A 170 -7.32 -37.87 7.94
N VAL A 171 -7.62 -37.42 6.78
CA VAL A 171 -8.85 -36.74 6.44
C VAL A 171 -9.59 -37.49 5.36
N ARG A 172 -10.91 -37.42 5.35
CA ARG A 172 -11.70 -37.74 4.19
C ARG A 172 -11.71 -36.53 3.27
N ARG A 173 -11.71 -36.74 1.98
CA ARG A 173 -11.57 -35.74 0.94
C ARG A 173 -12.75 -35.83 -0.03
N ALA A 174 -13.34 -34.71 -0.34
CA ALA A 174 -14.39 -34.67 -1.34
C ALA A 174 -14.24 -33.44 -2.23
N ALA A 175 -14.47 -33.62 -3.51
CA ALA A 175 -14.64 -32.54 -4.46
C ALA A 175 -15.79 -32.91 -5.39
N VAL A 176 -16.82 -32.07 -5.41
CA VAL A 176 -18.03 -32.33 -6.20
C VAL A 176 -18.50 -31.10 -6.90
N ARG A 177 -18.98 -31.23 -8.11
CA ARG A 177 -19.65 -30.16 -8.84
C ARG A 177 -21.14 -30.18 -8.51
N SER A 178 -21.73 -29.03 -8.28
CA SER A 178 -23.16 -28.86 -7.97
C SER A 178 -23.83 -28.00 -9.02
N GLU A 179 -25.06 -28.33 -9.37
CA GLU A 179 -25.89 -27.58 -10.32
C GLU A 179 -26.41 -26.25 -9.76
N HIS A 180 -26.25 -26.01 -8.47
CA HIS A 180 -26.67 -24.75 -7.85
C HIS A 180 -25.85 -23.57 -8.35
N SER A 181 -26.48 -22.72 -9.14
CA SER A 181 -25.91 -21.50 -9.71
C SER A 181 -26.32 -20.23 -8.95
N GLY A 182 -26.62 -20.33 -7.66
CA GLY A 182 -26.97 -19.17 -6.85
C GLY A 182 -25.81 -18.20 -6.69
N PRO A 183 -26.06 -16.87 -6.72
CA PRO A 183 -25.00 -15.85 -6.63
C PRO A 183 -24.35 -15.75 -5.23
N THR A 184 -24.94 -16.36 -4.22
CA THR A 184 -24.34 -16.55 -2.91
C THR A 184 -24.29 -18.02 -2.61
N PRO A 185 -23.12 -18.59 -2.37
CA PRO A 185 -23.11 -19.89 -1.71
C PRO A 185 -23.85 -19.68 -0.39
N ASN A 186 -25.03 -20.26 -0.28
CA ASN A 186 -25.54 -20.53 1.03
C ASN A 186 -24.43 -21.31 1.71
N PHE A 187 -23.85 -20.81 2.77
CA PHE A 187 -22.78 -21.41 3.55
C PHE A 187 -23.24 -22.75 4.16
N THR A 188 -23.78 -23.61 3.33
CA THR A 188 -24.35 -24.87 3.73
C THR A 188 -23.43 -25.98 3.24
N LEU A 189 -23.15 -26.91 4.11
CA LEU A 189 -22.54 -28.19 3.76
C LEU A 189 -23.47 -29.04 2.88
N THR A 190 -24.54 -28.48 2.32
CA THR A 190 -25.62 -29.21 1.62
C THR A 190 -25.10 -30.20 0.59
N PRO A 191 -24.10 -29.90 -0.28
CA PRO A 191 -23.61 -30.90 -1.24
C PRO A 191 -22.90 -32.09 -0.58
N PHE A 192 -22.52 -32.00 0.68
CA PHE A 192 -21.91 -33.08 1.45
C PHE A 192 -22.93 -33.77 2.37
N TYR A 193 -24.09 -33.14 2.68
CA TYR A 193 -25.07 -33.64 3.65
C TYR A 193 -25.70 -34.96 3.25
N ASP A 194 -26.21 -35.08 2.04
CA ASP A 194 -26.86 -36.30 1.57
C ASP A 194 -25.94 -37.54 1.60
N ARG A 195 -24.64 -37.25 1.56
CA ARG A 195 -23.57 -38.26 1.61
C ARG A 195 -23.06 -38.50 3.02
N TRP A 196 -23.35 -37.56 3.93
CA TRP A 196 -22.92 -37.61 5.33
C TRP A 196 -23.73 -38.59 6.17
N THR A 197 -25.05 -38.53 6.04
CA THR A 197 -26.00 -39.34 6.83
C THR A 197 -25.88 -40.84 6.59
N VAL A 198 -25.53 -41.25 5.36
CA VAL A 198 -25.37 -42.66 4.98
C VAL A 198 -24.01 -43.23 5.41
N ALA A 199 -22.98 -42.40 5.51
CA ALA A 199 -21.59 -42.84 5.73
C ALA A 199 -21.04 -42.55 7.14
N GLY A 200 -21.83 -41.97 8.06
CA GLY A 200 -21.39 -41.54 9.37
C GLY A 200 -20.28 -40.46 9.31
N GLY A 201 -20.38 -39.58 8.35
CA GLY A 201 -19.44 -38.49 8.07
C GLY A 201 -19.28 -38.26 6.55
N MET A 202 -18.48 -37.26 6.16
CA MET A 202 -18.27 -36.93 4.76
C MET A 202 -17.72 -38.13 3.99
N ARG A 203 -18.39 -38.47 2.87
CA ARG A 203 -17.92 -39.56 1.95
C ARG A 203 -16.70 -39.07 1.17
N GLU A 204 -15.68 -39.91 1.06
CA GLU A 204 -14.53 -39.65 0.18
C GLU A 204 -14.94 -39.79 -1.27
N GLU A 205 -14.89 -38.73 -2.04
CA GLU A 205 -15.30 -38.72 -3.43
C GLU A 205 -14.68 -37.53 -4.17
N ILE A 206 -14.13 -37.78 -5.36
CA ILE A 206 -13.69 -36.75 -6.29
C ILE A 206 -14.41 -36.98 -7.61
N HIS A 207 -15.39 -36.12 -7.91
CA HIS A 207 -16.16 -36.22 -9.14
C HIS A 207 -16.53 -34.82 -9.66
N LEU A 208 -15.88 -34.38 -10.73
CA LEU A 208 -16.10 -33.08 -11.37
C LEU A 208 -16.78 -33.18 -12.74
N GLY A 209 -16.98 -34.40 -13.29
CA GLY A 209 -17.56 -34.62 -14.63
C GLY A 209 -19.10 -34.60 -14.63
N GLY A 210 -19.67 -34.39 -15.82
CA GLY A 210 -21.08 -34.66 -16.11
C GLY A 210 -22.10 -33.58 -15.75
N ILE A 211 -21.68 -32.40 -15.20
CA ILE A 211 -22.56 -31.32 -14.78
C ILE A 211 -22.17 -30.01 -15.47
N ASP A 212 -23.13 -29.08 -15.60
CA ASP A 212 -22.91 -27.76 -16.19
C ASP A 212 -21.78 -27.03 -15.46
N ARG A 213 -20.77 -26.57 -16.19
CA ARG A 213 -19.64 -25.79 -15.66
C ARG A 213 -20.03 -24.45 -15.03
N ARG A 214 -21.25 -23.96 -15.27
CA ARG A 214 -21.81 -22.76 -14.65
C ARG A 214 -22.18 -22.92 -13.18
N GLY A 215 -22.19 -24.16 -12.65
CA GLY A 215 -22.43 -24.41 -11.22
C GLY A 215 -21.23 -24.06 -10.33
N LEU A 216 -21.27 -24.59 -9.11
CA LEU A 216 -20.19 -24.45 -8.14
C LEU A 216 -19.39 -25.75 -8.02
N VAL A 217 -18.09 -25.62 -7.79
CA VAL A 217 -17.25 -26.73 -7.31
C VAL A 217 -17.10 -26.59 -5.81
N TYR A 218 -17.59 -27.59 -5.09
CA TYR A 218 -17.40 -27.74 -3.65
C TYR A 218 -16.22 -28.66 -3.39
N LEU A 219 -15.34 -28.23 -2.49
CA LEU A 219 -14.16 -28.97 -2.07
C LEU A 219 -14.12 -29.03 -0.55
N GLY A 220 -13.94 -30.21 0.03
CA GLY A 220 -13.93 -30.39 1.47
C GLY A 220 -12.87 -31.39 1.94
N LEU A 221 -12.29 -31.07 3.08
CA LEU A 221 -11.45 -31.93 3.91
C LEU A 221 -12.14 -32.14 5.25
N SER A 222 -12.30 -33.37 5.68
CA SER A 222 -12.95 -33.66 6.96
C SER A 222 -12.16 -34.61 7.82
N ARG A 223 -12.16 -34.36 9.12
CA ARG A 223 -11.56 -35.23 10.11
C ARG A 223 -12.44 -35.38 11.35
N ARG A 224 -12.41 -36.55 11.99
CA ARG A 224 -13.00 -36.79 13.28
C ARG A 224 -12.13 -36.17 14.38
N LEU A 225 -12.74 -35.42 15.29
CA LEU A 225 -12.13 -34.81 16.46
C LEU A 225 -12.91 -35.18 17.71
N VAL A 226 -12.26 -35.79 18.69
CA VAL A 226 -12.88 -36.10 19.97
C VAL A 226 -12.33 -35.14 21.02
N VAL A 227 -13.20 -34.32 21.63
CA VAL A 227 -12.87 -33.42 22.73
C VAL A 227 -13.45 -34.04 24.03
N ARG A 228 -12.62 -34.77 24.74
CA ARG A 228 -13.04 -35.43 25.98
C ARG A 228 -13.51 -34.43 27.03
N ARG A 229 -14.34 -34.87 27.96
CA ARG A 229 -14.79 -34.10 29.12
C ARG A 229 -13.57 -33.45 29.84
N HIS A 230 -13.66 -32.12 30.08
CA HIS A 230 -12.60 -31.34 30.76
C HIS A 230 -11.22 -31.43 30.07
N ALA A 231 -11.21 -31.59 28.76
CA ALA A 231 -10.01 -31.67 27.96
C ALA A 231 -10.01 -30.67 26.80
N SER A 232 -8.88 -30.56 26.13
CA SER A 232 -8.74 -29.70 24.92
C SER A 232 -8.30 -30.51 23.70
N ALA A 233 -8.55 -29.97 22.53
CA ALA A 233 -8.09 -30.51 21.26
C ALA A 233 -7.59 -29.37 20.36
N ARG A 234 -6.69 -29.70 19.44
CA ARG A 234 -6.13 -28.72 18.50
C ARG A 234 -6.08 -29.27 17.08
N PHE A 235 -6.23 -28.40 16.11
CA PHE A 235 -5.99 -28.69 14.71
C PHE A 235 -5.61 -27.41 13.96
N VAL A 236 -5.15 -27.56 12.71
CA VAL A 236 -4.81 -26.45 11.82
C VAL A 236 -5.42 -26.71 10.47
N ALA A 237 -6.11 -25.71 9.92
CA ALA A 237 -6.56 -25.66 8.54
C ALA A 237 -5.70 -24.68 7.76
N THR A 238 -5.25 -25.06 6.57
CA THR A 238 -4.37 -24.23 5.74
C THR A 238 -4.81 -24.17 4.30
N VAL A 239 -4.46 -23.07 3.64
CA VAL A 239 -4.45 -22.98 2.16
C VAL A 239 -3.16 -22.28 1.73
N GLN A 240 -2.51 -22.84 0.72
CA GLN A 240 -1.37 -22.21 0.04
C GLN A 240 -1.74 -21.92 -1.40
N VAL A 241 -1.36 -20.75 -1.90
CA VAL A 241 -1.64 -20.31 -3.27
C VAL A 241 -0.33 -20.24 -4.05
N GLU A 242 -0.27 -20.94 -5.17
CA GLU A 242 0.88 -20.97 -6.07
C GLU A 242 0.44 -20.51 -7.46
N VAL A 243 1.25 -19.69 -8.11
CA VAL A 243 1.06 -19.36 -9.53
C VAL A 243 1.62 -20.52 -10.35
N ALA A 244 0.84 -21.02 -11.29
CA ALA A 244 1.32 -22.03 -12.21
C ALA A 244 2.51 -21.47 -13.01
N PRO A 245 3.58 -22.25 -13.18
CA PRO A 245 4.70 -21.84 -14.03
C PRO A 245 4.22 -21.66 -15.47
N ALA A 246 4.93 -20.81 -16.22
CA ALA A 246 4.65 -20.63 -17.64
C ALA A 246 4.64 -21.99 -18.37
N ALA A 247 3.81 -22.11 -19.41
CA ALA A 247 3.64 -23.35 -20.18
C ALA A 247 5.00 -23.95 -20.56
N GLY A 248 5.22 -25.22 -20.20
CA GLY A 248 6.45 -25.96 -20.48
C GLY A 248 7.44 -26.07 -19.31
N SER A 249 7.22 -25.39 -18.20
CA SER A 249 8.01 -25.57 -16.98
C SER A 249 7.36 -26.64 -16.09
N ALA A 250 8.19 -27.43 -15.39
CA ALA A 250 7.67 -28.43 -14.46
C ALA A 250 6.89 -27.73 -13.33
N VAL A 251 5.64 -28.15 -13.14
CA VAL A 251 4.86 -27.75 -11.96
C VAL A 251 5.63 -28.26 -10.75
N PRO A 252 5.96 -27.40 -9.76
CA PRO A 252 6.56 -27.89 -8.53
C PRO A 252 5.67 -29.01 -7.96
N GLY A 253 6.26 -30.16 -7.68
CA GLY A 253 5.52 -31.27 -7.09
C GLY A 253 4.88 -30.84 -5.77
N PRO A 254 3.82 -31.53 -5.32
CA PRO A 254 3.09 -31.17 -4.13
C PRO A 254 4.02 -31.17 -2.92
N ALA A 255 4.58 -30.00 -2.59
CA ALA A 255 5.21 -29.80 -1.30
C ALA A 255 4.07 -29.89 -0.28
N ALA A 256 4.07 -30.95 0.52
CA ALA A 256 3.11 -31.02 1.62
C ALA A 256 3.21 -29.74 2.43
N VAL A 257 2.10 -29.00 2.59
CA VAL A 257 2.03 -27.84 3.49
C VAL A 257 2.11 -28.36 4.92
N ALA A 258 3.22 -28.99 5.25
CA ALA A 258 3.58 -29.29 6.62
C ALA A 258 4.09 -27.98 7.24
N VAL A 259 3.18 -27.12 7.67
CA VAL A 259 3.57 -26.01 8.54
C VAL A 259 4.07 -26.63 9.85
N ARG A 260 5.38 -26.90 9.90
CA ARG A 260 6.00 -27.43 11.10
C ARG A 260 5.91 -26.36 12.22
N GLY A 261 5.33 -26.72 13.35
CA GLY A 261 5.11 -25.83 14.48
C GLY A 261 3.83 -24.98 14.34
N SER A 262 3.76 -23.87 15.08
CA SER A 262 2.62 -22.95 15.05
C SER A 262 2.75 -21.95 13.90
N PRO A 263 1.80 -21.89 12.93
CA PRO A 263 1.74 -20.88 11.90
C PRO A 263 1.73 -19.45 12.44
N SER A 264 0.91 -19.16 13.43
CA SER A 264 0.85 -17.84 14.09
C SER A 264 2.16 -17.48 14.77
N GLY A 265 2.83 -18.46 15.40
CA GLY A 265 4.17 -18.27 15.93
C GLY A 265 5.21 -17.94 14.84
N ARG A 266 5.10 -18.53 13.65
CA ARG A 266 5.94 -18.18 12.48
C ARG A 266 5.65 -16.75 12.01
N ALA A 267 4.39 -16.36 11.87
CA ALA A 267 4.02 -15.02 11.49
C ALA A 267 4.53 -13.95 12.48
N VAL A 268 4.44 -14.21 13.78
CA VAL A 268 5.03 -13.34 14.82
C VAL A 268 6.56 -13.22 14.68
N ARG A 269 7.27 -14.32 14.42
CA ARG A 269 8.73 -14.25 14.20
C ARG A 269 9.09 -13.47 12.95
N GLN A 270 8.34 -13.63 11.86
CA GLN A 270 8.54 -12.85 10.62
C GLN A 270 8.27 -11.35 10.81
N TRP A 271 7.23 -10.99 11.57
CA TRP A 271 7.00 -9.59 11.93
C TRP A 271 8.15 -9.02 12.75
N LYS A 272 8.62 -9.77 13.77
CA LYS A 272 9.75 -9.34 14.59
C LYS A 272 11.03 -9.19 13.77
N ALA A 273 11.31 -10.09 12.83
CA ALA A 273 12.44 -9.97 11.92
C ALA A 273 12.33 -8.70 11.08
N PHE A 274 11.17 -8.47 10.45
CA PHE A 274 10.91 -7.25 9.69
C PHE A 274 11.14 -5.97 10.51
N THR A 275 10.72 -5.93 11.78
CA THR A 275 10.93 -4.75 12.64
C THR A 275 12.40 -4.50 13.00
N THR A 276 13.32 -5.40 12.65
CA THR A 276 14.77 -5.15 12.75
C THR A 276 15.36 -4.54 11.48
N GLU A 277 14.64 -4.61 10.36
CA GLU A 277 15.06 -4.05 9.07
C GLU A 277 14.76 -2.54 8.95
N VAL A 278 13.96 -1.99 9.85
CA VAL A 278 13.47 -0.62 9.82
C VAL A 278 13.84 0.15 11.09
N PRO A 279 14.04 1.48 11.02
CA PRO A 279 14.36 2.26 12.20
C PRO A 279 13.19 2.30 13.18
N ARG A 280 13.51 2.55 14.45
CA ARG A 280 12.55 2.66 15.53
C ARG A 280 12.31 4.13 15.85
N PHE A 281 11.07 4.53 15.82
CA PHE A 281 10.65 5.88 16.17
C PHE A 281 9.84 5.86 17.47
N ARG A 282 10.06 6.86 18.32
CA ARG A 282 9.29 7.09 19.52
C ARG A 282 9.21 8.59 19.79
N SER A 283 8.04 9.10 20.13
CA SER A 283 7.83 10.48 20.51
C SER A 283 6.88 10.60 21.70
N SER A 284 6.70 11.82 22.21
CA SER A 284 5.64 12.14 23.18
C SER A 284 4.25 12.19 22.55
N ASP A 285 4.16 12.17 21.21
CA ASP A 285 2.90 12.16 20.46
C ASP A 285 2.49 10.72 20.14
N GLU A 286 1.36 10.28 20.68
CA GLU A 286 0.89 8.90 20.47
C GLU A 286 0.44 8.62 19.03
N HIS A 287 -0.10 9.63 18.31
CA HIS A 287 -0.46 9.46 16.91
C HIS A 287 0.78 9.13 16.08
N PHE A 288 1.88 9.86 16.29
CA PHE A 288 3.14 9.59 15.59
C PHE A 288 3.69 8.19 15.92
N ASN A 289 3.67 7.79 17.21
CA ASN A 289 4.16 6.49 17.62
C ASN A 289 3.43 5.33 16.96
N ARG A 290 2.09 5.39 16.96
CA ARG A 290 1.26 4.32 16.40
C ARG A 290 1.28 4.34 14.88
N TYR A 291 1.19 5.54 14.28
CA TYR A 291 1.19 5.67 12.83
C TYR A 291 2.52 5.23 12.20
N TRP A 292 3.67 5.48 12.85
CA TRP A 292 4.96 4.97 12.42
C TRP A 292 4.93 3.46 12.16
N TRP A 293 4.46 2.68 13.12
CA TRP A 293 4.39 1.22 13.01
C TRP A 293 3.25 0.76 12.09
N TYR A 294 2.14 1.48 12.08
CA TYR A 294 1.03 1.19 11.18
C TYR A 294 1.43 1.38 9.71
N ARG A 295 2.19 2.43 9.40
CA ARG A 295 2.71 2.66 8.06
C ARG A 295 3.67 1.55 7.62
N TRP A 296 4.58 1.10 8.49
CA TRP A 296 5.43 -0.06 8.22
C TRP A 296 4.62 -1.35 8.04
N TYR A 297 3.54 -1.53 8.79
CA TYR A 297 2.61 -2.64 8.59
C TYR A 297 2.00 -2.59 7.18
N GLY A 298 1.43 -1.46 6.77
CA GLY A 298 0.82 -1.32 5.46
C GLY A 298 1.81 -1.54 4.30
N LEU A 299 3.03 -0.98 4.40
CA LEU A 299 4.09 -1.23 3.44
C LEU A 299 4.45 -2.72 3.37
N ARG A 300 4.61 -3.40 4.53
CA ARG A 300 4.88 -4.83 4.58
C ARG A 300 3.74 -5.65 3.97
N LEU A 301 2.49 -5.32 4.27
CA LEU A 301 1.31 -6.01 3.74
C LEU A 301 1.31 -6.01 2.20
N ASN A 302 1.69 -4.88 1.60
CA ASN A 302 1.67 -4.65 0.16
C ASN A 302 2.97 -5.03 -0.56
N ARG A 303 3.95 -5.61 0.13
CA ARG A 303 5.20 -6.11 -0.50
C ARG A 303 4.93 -7.28 -1.44
N VAL A 304 5.72 -7.33 -2.51
CA VAL A 304 5.78 -8.43 -3.47
C VAL A 304 7.23 -8.85 -3.62
N PRO A 305 7.59 -10.10 -3.33
CA PRO A 305 8.97 -10.57 -3.47
C PRO A 305 9.36 -10.69 -4.93
N ALA A 306 10.66 -10.67 -5.22
CA ALA A 306 11.18 -11.05 -6.52
C ALA A 306 10.82 -12.51 -6.86
N GLY A 307 10.64 -12.81 -8.14
CA GLY A 307 10.36 -14.14 -8.65
C GLY A 307 8.88 -14.52 -8.71
N LEU A 308 7.96 -13.64 -8.31
CA LEU A 308 6.53 -13.85 -8.50
C LEU A 308 6.08 -13.32 -9.87
N GLY A 309 5.65 -14.22 -10.77
CA GLY A 309 5.28 -13.85 -12.14
C GLY A 309 6.43 -13.10 -12.84
N GLN A 310 6.13 -11.92 -13.38
CA GLN A 310 7.15 -11.11 -14.06
C GLN A 310 7.99 -10.21 -13.14
N TYR A 311 7.73 -10.19 -11.83
CA TYR A 311 8.49 -9.32 -10.91
C TYR A 311 9.90 -9.86 -10.66
N ARG A 312 10.90 -9.27 -11.34
CA ARG A 312 12.31 -9.66 -11.20
C ARG A 312 12.95 -9.09 -9.93
N HIS A 313 12.40 -7.99 -9.42
CA HIS A 313 12.86 -7.28 -8.22
C HIS A 313 11.75 -7.22 -7.17
N PRO A 314 12.09 -7.09 -5.89
CA PRO A 314 11.08 -6.87 -4.87
C PRO A 314 10.38 -5.53 -5.12
N THR A 315 9.07 -5.45 -4.87
CA THR A 315 8.29 -4.24 -5.12
C THR A 315 7.18 -4.07 -4.08
N VAL A 316 6.40 -2.99 -4.20
CA VAL A 316 5.27 -2.69 -3.33
C VAL A 316 4.07 -2.31 -4.18
N CYS A 317 2.91 -2.86 -3.85
CA CYS A 317 1.62 -2.46 -4.43
C CYS A 317 1.14 -1.14 -3.83
N GLU A 318 0.36 -0.38 -4.59
CA GLU A 318 -0.21 0.89 -4.12
C GLU A 318 -1.19 0.70 -2.96
N GLY A 319 -1.94 -0.40 -2.95
CA GLY A 319 -2.91 -0.73 -1.92
C GLY A 319 -3.39 -2.17 -2.06
N ILE A 320 -4.53 -2.47 -1.48
CA ILE A 320 -5.20 -3.77 -1.55
C ILE A 320 -6.35 -3.75 -2.57
N GLY A 321 -6.96 -4.89 -2.82
CA GLY A 321 -8.09 -5.01 -3.74
C GLY A 321 -7.74 -4.54 -5.16
N TYR A 322 -8.47 -3.57 -5.68
CA TYR A 322 -8.23 -3.01 -7.02
C TYR A 322 -6.81 -2.45 -7.21
N PHE A 323 -6.19 -1.94 -6.15
CA PHE A 323 -4.86 -1.34 -6.17
C PHE A 323 -3.75 -2.32 -5.76
N HIS A 324 -4.05 -3.62 -5.67
CA HIS A 324 -3.05 -4.62 -5.27
C HIS A 324 -2.14 -4.96 -6.44
N GLN A 325 -1.48 -3.93 -6.94
CA GLN A 325 -0.46 -3.97 -7.99
C GLN A 325 0.45 -2.74 -7.88
N PRO A 326 1.69 -2.79 -8.37
CA PRO A 326 2.54 -1.62 -8.49
C PRO A 326 1.96 -0.62 -9.50
N ILE A 327 1.83 0.64 -9.08
CA ILE A 327 1.37 1.77 -9.90
C ILE A 327 2.45 2.85 -9.87
N SER A 328 2.84 3.36 -11.06
CA SER A 328 3.99 4.28 -11.18
C SER A 328 3.79 5.59 -10.41
N TYR A 329 2.55 6.04 -10.28
CA TYR A 329 2.21 7.25 -9.53
C TYR A 329 2.62 7.18 -8.05
N SER A 330 2.44 6.02 -7.39
CA SER A 330 2.82 5.83 -5.97
C SER A 330 4.28 5.45 -5.76
N THR A 331 5.02 5.20 -6.83
CA THR A 331 6.43 4.77 -6.75
C THR A 331 7.29 5.77 -5.98
N MET A 332 7.09 7.07 -6.19
CA MET A 332 7.80 8.14 -5.48
C MET A 332 7.55 8.12 -3.97
N CYS A 333 6.34 7.70 -3.55
CA CYS A 333 6.00 7.53 -2.14
C CYS A 333 6.74 6.33 -1.54
N HIS A 334 6.69 5.19 -2.25
CA HIS A 334 7.30 3.95 -1.79
C HIS A 334 8.82 4.07 -1.68
N ILE A 335 9.50 4.70 -2.65
CA ILE A 335 10.95 4.92 -2.61
C ILE A 335 11.32 5.77 -1.39
N ARG A 336 10.61 6.88 -1.12
CA ARG A 336 10.88 7.76 0.01
C ARG A 336 10.67 7.08 1.36
N GLU A 337 9.63 6.27 1.50
CA GLU A 337 9.42 5.48 2.72
C GLU A 337 10.47 4.39 2.91
N LEU A 338 10.74 3.62 1.86
CA LEU A 338 11.61 2.45 1.92
C LEU A 338 13.10 2.80 1.99
N ARG A 339 13.50 4.03 1.67
CA ARG A 339 14.90 4.48 1.86
C ARG A 339 15.36 4.41 3.32
N TRP A 340 14.43 4.35 4.27
CA TRP A 340 14.71 4.19 5.70
C TRP A 340 14.89 2.73 6.11
N CYS A 341 14.71 1.76 5.22
CA CYS A 341 15.10 0.36 5.49
C CYS A 341 16.62 0.24 5.65
N GLY A 342 17.07 -0.75 6.41
CA GLY A 342 18.50 -1.01 6.63
C GLY A 342 19.29 -1.30 5.35
N THR A 343 18.60 -1.63 4.24
CA THR A 343 19.18 -1.82 2.91
C THR A 343 18.32 -1.12 1.85
N PRO A 344 18.91 -0.64 0.73
CA PRO A 344 18.14 0.01 -0.33
C PRO A 344 17.36 -0.96 -1.22
N ALA A 345 17.51 -2.27 -1.05
CA ALA A 345 17.01 -3.29 -1.97
C ALA A 345 15.53 -3.16 -2.33
N TRP A 346 14.66 -2.83 -1.36
CA TRP A 346 13.24 -2.64 -1.60
C TRP A 346 12.96 -1.35 -2.38
N ALA A 347 13.60 -0.24 -2.03
CA ALA A 347 13.44 1.04 -2.73
C ALA A 347 13.98 0.96 -4.17
N GLN A 348 15.16 0.37 -4.36
CA GLN A 348 15.74 0.10 -5.68
C GLN A 348 14.84 -0.83 -6.51
N GLY A 349 14.30 -1.88 -5.90
CA GLY A 349 13.42 -2.83 -6.55
C GLY A 349 12.10 -2.20 -7.03
N VAL A 350 11.53 -1.27 -6.24
CA VAL A 350 10.37 -0.46 -6.66
C VAL A 350 10.70 0.35 -7.92
N ALA A 351 11.89 0.97 -8.00
CA ALA A 351 12.32 1.70 -9.17
C ALA A 351 12.51 0.77 -10.39
N HIS A 352 13.23 -0.35 -10.22
CA HIS A 352 13.44 -1.34 -11.28
C HIS A 352 12.14 -1.95 -11.83
N THR A 353 11.10 -2.07 -11.00
CA THR A 353 9.79 -2.59 -11.44
C THR A 353 9.26 -1.84 -12.65
N PHE A 354 9.54 -0.56 -12.77
CA PHE A 354 9.11 0.28 -13.89
C PHE A 354 10.23 0.57 -14.89
N LEU A 355 11.43 0.90 -14.41
CA LEU A 355 12.55 1.28 -15.29
C LEU A 355 12.98 0.16 -16.23
N ASP A 356 12.91 -1.10 -15.79
CA ASP A 356 13.21 -2.27 -16.64
C ASP A 356 12.09 -2.59 -17.66
N ARG A 357 11.00 -1.81 -17.64
CA ARG A 357 9.78 -2.05 -18.44
C ARG A 357 9.33 -0.84 -19.23
N LEU A 358 10.25 0.10 -19.51
CA LEU A 358 9.93 1.17 -20.44
C LEU A 358 9.39 0.61 -21.74
N ARG A 359 8.38 1.26 -22.30
CA ARG A 359 7.89 0.93 -23.63
C ARG A 359 8.95 1.24 -24.69
N PRO A 360 8.86 0.68 -25.89
CA PRO A 360 9.86 0.93 -26.95
C PRO A 360 10.03 2.41 -27.31
N ASP A 361 9.02 3.24 -27.08
CA ASP A 361 9.09 4.69 -27.30
C ASP A 361 9.77 5.46 -26.15
N GLY A 362 10.13 4.78 -25.06
CA GLY A 362 10.71 5.38 -23.86
C GLY A 362 9.70 5.77 -22.78
N SER A 363 8.39 5.60 -23.01
CA SER A 363 7.38 5.92 -22.02
C SER A 363 7.37 4.94 -20.86
N MET A 364 7.00 5.43 -19.67
CA MET A 364 6.85 4.63 -18.45
C MET A 364 5.50 3.90 -18.45
N PRO A 365 5.41 2.61 -18.13
CA PRO A 365 4.11 1.99 -17.91
C PRO A 365 3.45 2.55 -16.65
N GLY A 366 2.14 2.77 -16.69
CA GLY A 366 1.39 3.25 -15.51
C GLY A 366 1.25 2.18 -14.44
N ARG A 367 1.14 0.91 -14.86
CA ARG A 367 0.96 -0.24 -13.98
C ARG A 367 1.79 -1.42 -14.42
N VAL A 368 2.19 -2.25 -13.46
CA VAL A 368 2.86 -3.54 -13.74
C VAL A 368 2.01 -4.66 -13.15
N TYR A 369 1.66 -5.61 -14.00
CA TYR A 369 0.78 -6.74 -13.67
C TYR A 369 1.58 -8.00 -13.38
N LEU A 370 0.95 -9.01 -12.81
CA LEU A 370 1.57 -10.32 -12.56
C LEU A 370 1.99 -11.02 -13.88
N ASN A 371 1.20 -10.83 -14.92
CA ASN A 371 1.47 -11.29 -16.29
C ASN A 371 2.09 -10.16 -17.15
N HIS A 372 2.39 -10.47 -18.41
CA HIS A 372 2.99 -9.52 -19.36
C HIS A 372 1.97 -8.57 -20.03
N LEU A 373 0.85 -8.29 -19.38
CA LEU A 373 -0.12 -7.33 -19.89
C LEU A 373 0.50 -5.93 -19.97
N VAL A 374 0.37 -5.31 -21.13
CA VAL A 374 0.73 -3.92 -21.37
C VAL A 374 -0.55 -3.11 -21.55
N GLN A 375 -0.73 -2.08 -20.75
CA GLN A 375 -1.85 -1.15 -20.82
C GLN A 375 -1.37 0.22 -21.33
N PRO A 376 -2.23 1.02 -21.94
CA PRO A 376 -1.88 2.38 -22.40
C PRO A 376 -1.69 3.38 -21.25
N ASP A 377 -2.18 3.05 -20.05
CA ASP A 377 -2.11 3.93 -18.90
C ASP A 377 -0.68 4.36 -18.58
N PHE A 378 -0.56 5.63 -18.23
CA PHE A 378 0.68 6.33 -17.89
C PHE A 378 0.40 7.29 -16.75
N TYR A 379 1.33 7.43 -15.81
CA TYR A 379 1.23 8.42 -14.75
C TYR A 379 2.53 9.20 -14.62
N HIS A 380 2.41 10.52 -14.56
CA HIS A 380 3.53 11.37 -14.15
C HIS A 380 3.86 11.13 -12.68
N ALA A 381 5.13 11.01 -12.37
CA ALA A 381 5.62 10.86 -11.00
C ALA A 381 6.99 11.52 -10.83
N ASP A 382 7.34 11.88 -9.61
CA ASP A 382 8.61 12.52 -9.25
C ASP A 382 9.76 11.51 -9.18
N TRP A 383 10.12 10.94 -10.33
CA TRP A 383 11.22 9.97 -10.44
C TRP A 383 12.55 10.57 -10.05
N GLY A 384 12.85 11.77 -10.54
CA GLY A 384 14.12 12.46 -10.27
C GLY A 384 14.31 12.74 -8.78
N GLY A 385 13.29 13.28 -8.13
CA GLY A 385 13.37 13.58 -6.71
C GLY A 385 13.41 12.34 -5.82
N ALA A 386 12.62 11.32 -6.12
CA ALA A 386 12.61 10.10 -5.32
C ALA A 386 13.94 9.32 -5.43
N VAL A 387 14.51 9.24 -6.63
CA VAL A 387 15.84 8.61 -6.84
C VAL A 387 16.94 9.42 -6.14
N ALA A 388 16.91 10.76 -6.23
CA ALA A 388 17.87 11.61 -5.51
C ALA A 388 17.78 11.39 -3.99
N ASP A 389 16.56 11.41 -3.43
CA ASP A 389 16.28 11.15 -2.02
C ASP A 389 16.82 9.78 -1.56
N LEU A 390 16.70 8.74 -2.39
CA LEU A 390 17.25 7.40 -2.11
C LEU A 390 18.78 7.42 -2.11
N LEU A 391 19.41 8.05 -3.11
CA LEU A 391 20.87 8.15 -3.23
C LEU A 391 21.49 8.99 -2.11
N ASP A 392 20.75 9.96 -1.58
CA ASP A 392 21.21 10.74 -0.42
C ASP A 392 21.22 9.88 0.87
N SER A 393 20.30 8.90 0.98
CA SER A 393 20.31 7.95 2.10
C SER A 393 21.25 6.76 1.87
N HIS A 394 21.31 6.25 0.64
CA HIS A 394 22.08 5.08 0.23
C HIS A 394 22.86 5.38 -1.05
N PRO A 395 24.03 6.01 -0.95
CA PRO A 395 24.87 6.29 -2.11
C PRO A 395 25.27 4.98 -2.83
N ASP A 396 24.84 4.83 -4.08
CA ASP A 396 25.14 3.67 -4.91
C ASP A 396 25.39 4.12 -6.36
N PRO A 397 26.65 4.51 -6.69
CA PRO A 397 26.99 4.93 -8.04
C PRO A 397 26.79 3.84 -9.09
N ALA A 398 26.97 2.57 -8.72
CA ALA A 398 26.80 1.46 -9.65
C ALA A 398 25.33 1.26 -10.02
N TRP A 399 24.43 1.33 -9.03
CA TRP A 399 23.00 1.29 -9.27
C TRP A 399 22.53 2.48 -10.10
N LEU A 400 22.99 3.70 -9.79
CA LEU A 400 22.66 4.89 -10.57
C LEU A 400 23.11 4.74 -12.03
N ALA A 401 24.33 4.26 -12.27
CA ALA A 401 24.82 4.01 -13.63
C ALA A 401 23.93 3.00 -14.37
N ALA A 402 23.45 1.96 -13.69
CA ALA A 402 22.58 0.94 -14.28
C ALA A 402 21.21 1.49 -14.70
N ILE A 403 20.60 2.40 -13.93
CA ILE A 403 19.26 2.94 -14.21
C ILE A 403 19.26 4.22 -15.06
N THR A 404 20.40 4.90 -15.18
CA THR A 404 20.52 6.16 -15.93
C THR A 404 20.04 6.06 -17.38
N PRO A 405 20.35 5.00 -18.15
CA PRO A 405 19.84 4.88 -19.52
C PRO A 405 18.31 4.89 -19.60
N ALA A 406 17.63 4.20 -18.68
CA ALA A 406 16.18 4.18 -18.64
C ALA A 406 15.58 5.53 -18.22
N LEU A 407 16.15 6.19 -17.22
CA LEU A 407 15.74 7.54 -16.80
C LEU A 407 15.95 8.56 -17.93
N ALA A 408 17.06 8.47 -18.65
CA ALA A 408 17.34 9.33 -19.81
C ALA A 408 16.35 9.06 -20.95
N ALA A 409 16.07 7.81 -21.28
CA ALA A 409 15.09 7.45 -22.31
C ALA A 409 13.67 8.00 -21.97
N TYR A 410 13.28 7.90 -20.69
CA TYR A 410 12.01 8.50 -20.23
C TYR A 410 12.04 10.03 -20.33
N GLY A 411 13.15 10.67 -19.93
CA GLY A 411 13.31 12.12 -20.07
C GLY A 411 13.24 12.58 -21.53
N GLU A 412 13.85 11.84 -22.48
CA GLU A 412 13.78 12.09 -23.92
C GLU A 412 12.33 11.94 -24.44
N TRP A 413 11.61 10.93 -23.94
CA TRP A 413 10.19 10.75 -24.29
C TRP A 413 9.36 11.94 -23.82
N LEU A 414 9.55 12.43 -22.59
CA LEU A 414 8.85 13.63 -22.08
C LEU A 414 9.10 14.83 -22.97
N VAL A 415 10.35 15.12 -23.31
CA VAL A 415 10.71 16.25 -24.18
C VAL A 415 10.06 16.11 -25.55
N ARG A 416 10.16 14.92 -26.16
CA ARG A 416 9.65 14.69 -27.53
C ARG A 416 8.13 14.70 -27.62
N THR A 417 7.43 14.22 -26.61
CA THR A 417 5.96 13.98 -26.69
C THR A 417 5.13 14.88 -25.81
N ARG A 418 5.71 15.49 -24.78
CA ARG A 418 5.03 16.35 -23.83
C ARG A 418 5.56 17.79 -23.79
N ASP A 419 6.62 18.08 -24.57
CA ASP A 419 7.15 19.43 -24.79
C ASP A 419 7.69 19.56 -26.25
N ALA A 420 6.92 19.09 -27.23
CA ALA A 420 7.34 19.04 -28.62
C ALA A 420 7.67 20.44 -29.20
N GLU A 421 7.04 21.49 -28.68
CA GLU A 421 7.34 22.88 -29.03
C GLU A 421 8.57 23.46 -28.34
N GLY A 422 9.20 22.74 -27.41
CA GLY A 422 10.40 23.18 -26.70
C GLY A 422 10.17 24.33 -25.71
N SER A 423 8.97 24.41 -25.15
CA SER A 423 8.56 25.47 -24.22
C SER A 423 9.23 25.38 -22.83
N GLY A 424 9.79 24.24 -22.51
CA GLY A 424 10.32 23.90 -21.19
C GLY A 424 9.22 23.50 -20.18
N MET A 425 7.97 23.41 -20.62
CA MET A 425 6.83 23.00 -19.80
C MET A 425 6.22 21.71 -20.33
N ILE A 426 5.79 20.85 -19.44
CA ILE A 426 5.26 19.52 -19.79
C ILE A 426 3.74 19.56 -19.95
N ASP A 427 3.26 19.02 -21.06
CA ASP A 427 1.83 18.83 -21.32
C ASP A 427 1.27 17.66 -20.51
N VAL A 428 0.13 17.90 -19.87
CA VAL A 428 -0.85 16.89 -19.50
C VAL A 428 -1.81 16.74 -20.67
N VAL A 429 -1.96 15.53 -21.20
CA VAL A 429 -2.83 15.29 -22.37
C VAL A 429 -4.09 14.48 -22.03
N ASP A 430 -4.17 14.01 -20.80
CA ASP A 430 -5.32 13.32 -20.21
C ASP A 430 -5.35 13.59 -18.71
N GLN A 431 -6.53 13.81 -18.11
CA GLN A 431 -6.63 14.07 -16.68
C GLN A 431 -6.11 12.91 -15.81
N TYR A 432 -6.21 11.67 -16.29
CA TYR A 432 -5.74 10.50 -15.57
C TYR A 432 -4.20 10.38 -15.51
N GLU A 433 -3.47 11.04 -16.41
CA GLU A 433 -1.98 11.02 -16.39
C GLU A 433 -1.38 11.63 -15.12
N THR A 434 -2.11 12.50 -14.45
CA THR A 434 -1.64 13.10 -13.18
C THR A 434 -2.01 12.28 -11.95
N GLY A 435 -2.90 11.28 -12.10
CA GLY A 435 -3.52 10.57 -10.98
C GLY A 435 -4.39 11.47 -10.09
N GLN A 436 -4.82 12.63 -10.60
CA GLN A 436 -5.59 13.65 -9.88
C GLN A 436 -6.81 14.06 -10.69
N GLU A 437 -7.73 13.16 -10.89
CA GLU A 437 -8.88 13.29 -11.78
C GLU A 437 -9.95 14.24 -11.20
N TYR A 438 -10.77 14.79 -12.09
CA TYR A 438 -11.93 15.62 -11.75
C TYR A 438 -11.57 16.89 -10.97
N MET A 439 -10.71 17.73 -11.58
CA MET A 439 -10.32 19.02 -11.06
C MET A 439 -10.65 20.15 -12.04
N SER A 440 -10.94 21.34 -11.50
CA SER A 440 -11.16 22.58 -12.27
C SER A 440 -9.99 22.94 -13.16
N ARG A 441 -8.74 22.51 -12.85
CA ARG A 441 -7.55 22.78 -13.66
C ARG A 441 -7.65 22.21 -15.08
N TYR A 442 -8.34 21.08 -15.27
CA TYR A 442 -8.55 20.49 -16.59
C TYR A 442 -9.74 21.14 -17.30
N GLU A 443 -10.83 21.41 -16.57
CA GLU A 443 -12.00 22.09 -17.10
C GLU A 443 -11.67 23.52 -17.59
N ALA A 444 -10.67 24.17 -17.00
CA ALA A 444 -10.23 25.51 -17.39
C ALA A 444 -9.67 25.57 -18.83
N VAL A 445 -9.16 24.47 -19.36
CA VAL A 445 -8.63 24.39 -20.75
C VAL A 445 -9.51 23.54 -21.67
N ASP A 446 -10.28 22.58 -21.10
CA ASP A 446 -11.23 21.76 -21.85
C ASP A 446 -12.46 21.44 -20.98
N PRO A 447 -13.61 22.07 -21.23
CA PRO A 447 -14.85 21.83 -20.46
C PRO A 447 -15.34 20.38 -20.45
N ASP A 448 -14.90 19.58 -21.41
CA ASP A 448 -15.27 18.18 -21.59
C ASP A 448 -14.17 17.19 -21.14
N ALA A 449 -13.12 17.68 -20.49
CA ALA A 449 -11.98 16.86 -20.04
C ALA A 449 -12.35 15.63 -19.20
N ASP A 450 -13.50 15.66 -18.53
CA ASP A 450 -14.01 14.56 -17.68
C ASP A 450 -14.85 13.51 -18.43
N ARG A 451 -15.07 13.68 -19.75
CA ARG A 451 -15.90 12.79 -20.57
C ARG A 451 -15.13 11.67 -21.26
N TYR A 452 -13.83 11.79 -21.34
CA TYR A 452 -12.95 10.82 -22.00
C TYR A 452 -11.74 10.50 -21.12
N GLY A 453 -11.16 9.35 -21.33
CA GLY A 453 -9.96 8.91 -20.62
C GLY A 453 -9.02 8.13 -21.52
N TRP A 454 -7.71 8.42 -21.37
CA TRP A 454 -6.62 7.84 -22.16
C TRP A 454 -6.71 8.11 -23.68
N GLU A 455 -7.40 9.19 -24.08
CA GLU A 455 -7.60 9.56 -25.47
C GLU A 455 -6.65 10.67 -25.96
N ASN A 456 -5.79 11.20 -25.08
CA ASN A 456 -4.79 12.24 -25.38
C ASN A 456 -5.40 13.51 -26.02
N ARG A 457 -6.55 13.96 -25.54
CA ARG A 457 -7.29 15.12 -26.11
C ARG A 457 -7.02 16.42 -25.37
N LEU A 458 -6.76 16.33 -24.07
CA LEU A 458 -6.45 17.47 -23.22
C LEU A 458 -5.08 18.06 -23.59
N ARG A 459 -4.91 19.38 -23.44
CA ARG A 459 -3.61 20.03 -23.41
C ARG A 459 -3.57 21.06 -22.28
N LEU A 460 -2.76 20.77 -21.27
CA LEU A 460 -2.53 21.65 -20.12
C LEU A 460 -1.04 21.61 -19.78
N LYS A 461 -0.36 22.77 -19.71
CA LYS A 461 0.98 22.83 -19.13
C LYS A 461 0.87 22.73 -17.62
N GLY A 462 1.09 21.53 -17.06
CA GLY A 462 0.89 21.26 -15.64
C GLY A 462 2.10 21.67 -14.80
N ILE A 463 1.87 22.39 -13.71
CA ILE A 463 2.96 22.86 -12.81
C ILE A 463 3.64 21.70 -12.09
N ASP A 464 2.88 20.73 -11.61
CA ASP A 464 3.37 19.52 -10.94
C ASP A 464 4.22 18.65 -11.87
N VAL A 465 3.70 18.31 -13.04
CA VAL A 465 4.39 17.45 -14.01
C VAL A 465 5.63 18.13 -14.60
N THR A 466 5.60 19.45 -14.77
CA THR A 466 6.75 20.25 -15.21
C THR A 466 7.84 20.25 -14.13
N LEU A 467 7.47 20.37 -12.85
CA LEU A 467 8.42 20.26 -11.74
C LEU A 467 9.03 18.86 -11.66
N TYR A 468 8.24 17.80 -11.84
CA TYR A 468 8.75 16.43 -11.81
C TYR A 468 9.77 16.18 -12.95
N ALA A 469 9.48 16.70 -14.13
CA ALA A 469 10.44 16.65 -15.26
C ALA A 469 11.71 17.45 -14.95
N TRP A 470 11.59 18.65 -14.38
CA TRP A 470 12.75 19.44 -13.95
C TRP A 470 13.64 18.68 -12.97
N ARG A 471 13.05 18.04 -11.96
CA ARG A 471 13.82 17.24 -10.96
C ARG A 471 14.52 16.04 -11.62
N LEU A 472 13.90 15.40 -12.62
CA LEU A 472 14.53 14.35 -13.39
C LEU A 472 15.72 14.90 -14.21
N PHE A 473 15.54 16.03 -14.90
CA PHE A 473 16.60 16.65 -15.68
C PHE A 473 17.76 17.11 -14.79
N GLN A 474 17.45 17.63 -13.60
CA GLN A 474 18.45 18.04 -12.61
C GLN A 474 19.27 16.82 -12.11
N LEU A 475 18.63 15.72 -11.77
CA LEU A 475 19.30 14.48 -11.38
C LEU A 475 20.27 14.02 -12.48
N LEU A 476 19.82 14.00 -13.75
CA LEU A 476 20.65 13.60 -14.89
C LEU A 476 21.77 14.60 -15.18
N ALA A 477 21.54 15.89 -14.97
CA ALA A 477 22.55 16.96 -15.10
C ALA A 477 23.65 16.86 -14.03
N GLU A 478 23.30 16.55 -12.81
CA GLU A 478 24.23 16.48 -11.69
C GLU A 478 24.99 15.15 -11.65
N ARG A 479 24.29 14.04 -11.95
CA ARG A 479 24.79 12.67 -11.69
C ARG A 479 24.88 11.80 -12.96
N GLY A 480 24.69 12.37 -14.15
CA GLY A 480 24.82 11.65 -15.43
C GLY A 480 26.24 11.11 -15.69
N PRO A 481 26.39 10.08 -16.54
CA PRO A 481 27.62 9.29 -16.64
C PRO A 481 28.80 10.07 -17.20
N ASP A 482 28.59 11.00 -18.13
CA ASP A 482 29.63 11.76 -18.82
C ASP A 482 29.31 13.26 -18.93
N ALA A 483 30.30 14.08 -19.22
CA ALA A 483 30.16 15.53 -19.27
C ALA A 483 29.18 16.02 -20.37
N GLY A 484 29.13 15.34 -21.52
CA GLY A 484 28.22 15.70 -22.62
C GLY A 484 26.76 15.45 -22.25
N THR A 485 26.50 14.28 -21.69
CA THR A 485 25.16 13.91 -21.14
C THR A 485 24.73 14.91 -20.06
N ARG A 486 25.63 15.20 -19.10
CA ARG A 486 25.33 16.19 -18.05
C ARG A 486 25.03 17.58 -18.60
N ALA A 487 25.82 18.06 -19.58
CA ALA A 487 25.60 19.36 -20.20
C ALA A 487 24.26 19.45 -20.95
N THR A 488 23.85 18.39 -21.65
CA THR A 488 22.59 18.31 -22.35
C THR A 488 21.42 18.46 -21.36
N TRP A 489 21.43 17.67 -20.27
CA TRP A 489 20.37 17.72 -19.25
C TRP A 489 20.39 19.01 -18.44
N ALA A 490 21.55 19.61 -18.19
CA ALA A 490 21.67 20.92 -17.55
C ALA A 490 21.01 22.02 -18.40
N GLY A 491 21.17 22.00 -19.71
CA GLY A 491 20.48 22.92 -20.62
C GLY A 491 18.96 22.77 -20.59
N ARG A 492 18.47 21.52 -20.50
CA ARG A 492 17.03 21.24 -20.35
C ARG A 492 16.51 21.70 -18.99
N ALA A 493 17.19 21.35 -17.91
CA ALA A 493 16.83 21.79 -16.57
C ALA A 493 16.78 23.31 -16.45
N ALA A 494 17.76 24.03 -17.02
CA ALA A 494 17.79 25.49 -17.03
C ALA A 494 16.58 26.10 -17.77
N ARG A 495 16.21 25.55 -18.93
CA ARG A 495 15.05 25.99 -19.71
C ARG A 495 13.74 25.75 -18.94
N THR A 496 13.56 24.57 -18.36
CA THR A 496 12.39 24.25 -17.55
C THR A 496 12.32 25.14 -16.30
N ALA A 497 13.44 25.40 -15.63
CA ALA A 497 13.52 26.32 -14.51
C ALA A 497 13.07 27.75 -14.85
N ALA A 498 13.54 28.26 -15.99
CA ALA A 498 13.12 29.57 -16.51
C ALA A 498 11.61 29.59 -16.78
N ALA A 499 11.08 28.55 -17.45
CA ALA A 499 9.65 28.45 -17.75
C ALA A 499 8.78 28.45 -16.47
N ILE A 500 9.17 27.70 -15.44
CA ILE A 500 8.47 27.68 -14.15
C ILE A 500 8.48 29.08 -13.51
N ARG A 501 9.64 29.73 -13.42
CA ARG A 501 9.79 31.02 -12.75
C ARG A 501 9.12 32.17 -13.49
N GLU A 502 9.19 32.21 -14.81
CA GLU A 502 8.79 33.36 -15.61
C GLU A 502 7.35 33.22 -16.15
N ARG A 503 6.97 31.99 -16.52
CA ARG A 503 5.68 31.75 -17.21
C ARG A 503 4.63 31.19 -16.28
N MET A 504 5.00 30.28 -15.33
CA MET A 504 4.01 29.62 -14.46
C MET A 504 3.81 30.35 -13.12
N TRP A 505 4.66 31.31 -12.74
CA TRP A 505 4.38 32.21 -11.62
C TRP A 505 3.40 33.31 -12.02
N ASP A 506 2.28 33.43 -11.31
CA ASP A 506 1.32 34.54 -11.47
C ASP A 506 1.52 35.59 -10.37
N PRO A 507 2.15 36.74 -10.67
CA PRO A 507 2.38 37.78 -9.67
C PRO A 507 1.08 38.46 -9.23
N GLY A 508 0.01 38.43 -10.04
CA GLY A 508 -1.29 39.01 -9.70
C GLY A 508 -2.08 38.11 -8.74
N LEU A 509 -1.92 36.80 -8.84
CA LEU A 509 -2.48 35.82 -7.93
C LEU A 509 -1.55 35.58 -6.72
N GLY A 510 -0.23 35.74 -6.87
CA GLY A 510 0.77 35.39 -5.87
C GLY A 510 0.99 33.87 -5.74
N MET A 511 0.75 33.10 -6.82
CA MET A 511 0.82 31.64 -6.82
C MET A 511 1.39 31.10 -8.13
N PHE A 512 2.02 29.93 -8.09
CA PHE A 512 2.30 29.17 -9.31
C PHE A 512 0.99 28.59 -9.87
N SER A 513 0.89 28.54 -11.17
CA SER A 513 -0.33 28.12 -11.88
C SER A 513 0.00 27.29 -13.12
N ASP A 514 -0.92 26.43 -13.49
CA ASP A 514 -0.92 25.81 -14.80
C ASP A 514 -1.13 26.85 -15.90
N LEU A 515 -0.79 26.48 -17.14
CA LEU A 515 -0.91 27.38 -18.29
C LEU A 515 -1.67 26.67 -19.41
N ASP A 516 -2.60 27.40 -20.03
CA ASP A 516 -3.26 26.97 -21.26
C ASP A 516 -2.30 27.18 -22.45
N PRO A 517 -1.83 26.12 -23.11
CA PRO A 517 -0.92 26.26 -24.23
C PRO A 517 -1.56 26.90 -25.48
N ALA A 518 -2.88 26.90 -25.60
CA ALA A 518 -3.58 27.49 -26.75
C ALA A 518 -3.60 29.01 -26.69
N THR A 519 -3.75 29.59 -25.49
CA THR A 519 -3.82 31.02 -25.26
C THR A 519 -2.50 31.61 -24.73
N GLY A 520 -1.67 30.77 -24.10
CA GLY A 520 -0.49 31.19 -23.38
C GLY A 520 -0.81 31.81 -22.02
N GLU A 521 -2.07 31.80 -21.58
CA GLU A 521 -2.53 32.37 -20.32
C GLU A 521 -2.45 31.36 -19.18
N ARG A 522 -2.33 31.85 -17.96
CA ARG A 522 -2.40 31.05 -16.73
C ARG A 522 -3.84 30.70 -16.41
N THR A 523 -4.10 29.46 -16.01
CA THR A 523 -5.48 29.03 -15.69
C THR A 523 -6.03 29.68 -14.43
N ARG A 524 -5.14 30.13 -13.52
CA ARG A 524 -5.48 30.73 -12.22
C ARG A 524 -6.32 29.82 -11.33
N VAL A 525 -6.37 28.54 -11.60
CA VAL A 525 -7.01 27.54 -10.72
C VAL A 525 -6.10 27.27 -9.54
N LYS A 526 -6.63 27.47 -8.34
CA LYS A 526 -5.90 27.25 -7.09
C LYS A 526 -6.02 25.77 -6.69
N ALA A 527 -4.93 25.03 -6.81
CA ALA A 527 -4.83 23.63 -6.44
C ALA A 527 -3.61 23.38 -5.56
N ALA A 528 -3.63 22.31 -4.75
CA ALA A 528 -2.51 21.97 -3.86
C ALA A 528 -1.18 21.78 -4.60
N VAL A 529 -1.21 21.37 -5.86
CA VAL A 529 -0.02 21.23 -6.70
C VAL A 529 0.70 22.56 -6.97
N CYS A 530 0.01 23.67 -6.84
CA CYS A 530 0.60 25.02 -6.98
C CYS A 530 1.63 25.34 -5.88
N PHE A 531 1.64 24.57 -4.79
CA PHE A 531 2.65 24.65 -3.74
C PHE A 531 3.90 23.79 -4.01
N TYR A 532 3.91 22.93 -5.02
CA TYR A 532 5.02 22.00 -5.26
C TYR A 532 6.35 22.68 -5.64
N PRO A 533 6.41 23.81 -6.36
CA PRO A 533 7.68 24.49 -6.62
C PRO A 533 8.49 24.86 -5.38
N TYR A 534 7.82 25.01 -4.22
CA TYR A 534 8.48 25.29 -2.95
C TYR A 534 9.23 24.07 -2.34
N LEU A 535 9.11 22.90 -2.94
CA LEU A 535 9.97 21.74 -2.66
C LEU A 535 11.43 21.98 -3.09
N THR A 536 11.66 22.98 -3.92
CA THR A 536 12.94 23.23 -4.61
C THR A 536 13.37 24.70 -4.47
N ASP A 537 14.50 25.06 -5.03
CA ASP A 537 15.01 26.43 -5.12
C ASP A 537 14.41 27.23 -6.30
N LEU A 538 13.49 26.64 -7.04
CA LEU A 538 12.72 27.35 -8.07
C LEU A 538 11.84 28.44 -7.45
N ALA A 539 11.28 28.20 -6.28
CA ALA A 539 10.60 29.19 -5.47
C ALA A 539 11.58 29.86 -4.49
N GLY A 540 11.74 31.16 -4.61
CA GLY A 540 12.61 31.97 -3.76
C GLY A 540 11.83 32.96 -2.88
N PRO A 541 12.54 33.87 -2.15
CA PRO A 541 11.94 34.82 -1.20
C PRO A 541 10.79 35.66 -1.74
N ALA A 542 10.80 36.02 -3.03
CA ALA A 542 9.75 36.80 -3.69
C ALA A 542 8.39 36.09 -3.78
N HIS A 543 8.37 34.75 -3.64
CA HIS A 543 7.17 33.94 -3.75
C HIS A 543 6.51 33.61 -2.41
N LEU A 544 7.20 33.92 -1.25
CA LEU A 544 6.81 33.41 0.06
C LEU A 544 5.56 34.07 0.64
N GLU A 545 5.31 35.35 0.30
CA GLU A 545 4.10 36.04 0.77
C GLU A 545 2.85 35.36 0.22
N GLY A 546 2.84 35.06 -1.08
CA GLY A 546 1.74 34.35 -1.72
C GLY A 546 1.60 32.92 -1.18
N PHE A 547 2.70 32.21 -0.94
CA PHE A 547 2.65 30.88 -0.30
C PHE A 547 1.90 30.91 1.02
N GLY A 548 2.26 31.86 1.93
CA GLY A 548 1.62 31.96 3.24
C GLY A 548 0.18 32.49 3.16
N ALA A 549 -0.07 33.47 2.29
CA ALA A 549 -1.40 34.06 2.10
C ALA A 549 -2.43 33.00 1.69
N HIS A 550 -2.07 32.12 0.73
CA HIS A 550 -2.97 31.09 0.26
C HIS A 550 -3.01 29.85 1.18
N LEU A 551 -1.84 29.32 1.58
CA LEU A 551 -1.81 28.07 2.35
C LEU A 551 -2.49 28.22 3.72
N PHE A 552 -2.34 29.38 4.39
CA PHE A 552 -2.87 29.58 5.74
C PHE A 552 -4.25 30.23 5.77
N ASP A 553 -4.88 30.46 4.63
CA ASP A 553 -6.23 31.00 4.55
C ASP A 553 -7.28 29.88 4.74
N PRO A 554 -8.13 29.98 5.78
CA PRO A 554 -9.24 29.05 5.98
C PRO A 554 -10.28 29.07 4.85
N ALA A 555 -10.39 30.17 4.11
CA ALA A 555 -11.28 30.27 2.95
C ALA A 555 -10.70 29.59 1.69
N GLU A 556 -9.43 29.14 1.75
CA GLU A 556 -8.76 28.47 0.63
C GLU A 556 -8.25 27.09 1.01
N PHE A 557 -7.12 26.98 1.72
CA PHE A 557 -6.44 25.69 1.95
C PHE A 557 -6.32 25.29 3.43
N TRP A 558 -6.54 26.22 4.38
CA TRP A 558 -6.37 25.91 5.81
C TRP A 558 -7.66 25.43 6.47
N THR A 559 -8.19 24.34 5.94
CA THR A 559 -9.38 23.66 6.50
C THR A 559 -9.05 23.00 7.85
N PRO A 560 -10.04 22.56 8.65
CA PRO A 560 -9.80 21.83 9.90
C PRO A 560 -8.84 20.64 9.77
N PHE A 561 -8.89 19.93 8.65
CA PHE A 561 -7.88 18.95 8.23
C PHE A 561 -7.28 19.42 6.90
N PRO A 562 -6.20 20.22 6.93
CA PRO A 562 -5.58 20.73 5.73
C PRO A 562 -4.69 19.62 5.09
N VAL A 563 -4.41 19.64 3.81
CA VAL A 563 -4.73 20.63 2.78
C VAL A 563 -5.68 19.96 1.79
N PRO A 564 -6.81 20.57 1.41
CA PRO A 564 -7.66 20.05 0.35
C PRO A 564 -6.95 20.14 -1.00
N SER A 565 -7.29 19.25 -1.92
CA SER A 565 -6.65 19.18 -3.24
C SER A 565 -6.95 20.38 -4.15
N SER A 566 -8.14 20.98 -4.01
CA SER A 566 -8.51 22.27 -4.59
C SER A 566 -8.87 23.26 -3.49
N SER A 567 -8.70 24.55 -3.77
CA SER A 567 -9.08 25.62 -2.85
C SER A 567 -10.58 25.60 -2.54
N VAL A 568 -10.95 25.97 -1.31
CA VAL A 568 -12.36 26.03 -0.85
C VAL A 568 -13.20 27.00 -1.70
N ASP A 569 -12.61 28.07 -2.19
CA ASP A 569 -13.27 29.08 -3.06
C ASP A 569 -13.34 28.66 -4.55
N ASP A 570 -12.86 27.45 -4.91
CA ASP A 570 -13.00 26.93 -6.27
C ASP A 570 -14.49 26.63 -6.56
N PRO A 571 -15.04 27.05 -7.73
CA PRO A 571 -16.44 26.80 -8.08
C PRO A 571 -16.85 25.32 -8.12
N ARG A 572 -15.90 24.41 -8.28
CA ARG A 572 -16.10 22.97 -8.29
C ARG A 572 -15.72 22.29 -6.97
N TYR A 573 -15.33 23.07 -5.97
CA TYR A 573 -14.97 22.49 -4.67
C TYR A 573 -16.09 21.64 -4.09
N SER A 574 -15.75 20.43 -3.68
CA SER A 574 -16.66 19.56 -2.96
C SER A 574 -15.93 18.73 -1.90
N PRO A 575 -16.23 18.94 -0.61
CA PRO A 575 -15.70 18.10 0.46
C PRO A 575 -16.35 16.70 0.47
N ASP A 576 -17.52 16.54 -0.17
CA ASP A 576 -18.33 15.32 -0.18
C ASP A 576 -18.06 14.40 -1.39
N ALA A 577 -17.00 14.66 -2.12
CA ALA A 577 -16.62 13.87 -3.28
C ALA A 577 -17.64 13.94 -4.43
N GLU A 578 -18.16 15.11 -4.71
CA GLU A 578 -19.05 15.36 -5.84
C GLU A 578 -18.33 16.13 -6.94
N TRP A 579 -18.57 15.73 -8.17
CA TRP A 579 -18.15 16.43 -9.38
C TRP A 579 -19.35 16.67 -10.27
N LYS A 580 -19.61 17.95 -10.62
CA LYS A 580 -20.76 18.35 -11.46
C LYS A 580 -22.09 17.74 -10.95
N GLY A 581 -22.31 17.72 -9.63
CA GLY A 581 -23.53 17.22 -8.99
C GLY A 581 -23.67 15.69 -8.93
N LYS A 582 -22.62 14.95 -9.24
CA LYS A 582 -22.58 13.49 -9.12
C LYS A 582 -21.45 13.06 -8.18
N ARG A 583 -21.74 12.12 -7.32
CA ARG A 583 -20.70 11.53 -6.46
C ARG A 583 -19.72 10.72 -7.31
N HIS A 584 -18.46 11.00 -7.14
CA HIS A 584 -17.34 10.29 -7.74
C HIS A 584 -16.52 9.53 -6.71
N VAL A 585 -15.82 8.52 -7.19
CA VAL A 585 -15.02 7.62 -6.36
C VAL A 585 -13.64 8.16 -6.07
N CYS A 586 -13.12 8.96 -6.98
CA CYS A 586 -11.74 9.45 -6.99
C CYS A 586 -11.71 10.94 -7.41
N PRO A 587 -12.42 11.85 -6.70
CA PRO A 587 -12.45 13.25 -7.08
C PRO A 587 -11.35 14.02 -6.37
N TRP A 588 -10.61 14.81 -7.13
CA TRP A 588 -9.55 15.66 -6.59
C TRP A 588 -9.97 17.15 -6.51
N ASN A 589 -11.25 17.41 -6.31
CA ASN A 589 -11.82 18.76 -6.26
C ASN A 589 -12.18 19.24 -4.84
N GLY A 590 -11.43 18.85 -3.82
CA GLY A 590 -11.65 19.36 -2.46
C GLY A 590 -11.44 18.37 -1.32
N ARG A 591 -11.23 17.09 -1.62
CA ARG A 591 -10.85 16.09 -0.60
C ARG A 591 -9.36 16.25 -0.23
N VAL A 592 -9.00 15.78 0.97
CA VAL A 592 -7.61 15.75 1.44
C VAL A 592 -6.97 14.45 1.01
N TRP A 593 -5.98 14.53 0.15
CA TRP A 593 -5.24 13.38 -0.35
C TRP A 593 -3.88 13.25 0.34
N PRO A 594 -3.52 12.08 0.88
CA PRO A 594 -2.25 11.91 1.59
C PRO A 594 -1.02 12.23 0.75
N MET A 595 -1.05 12.00 -0.56
CA MET A 595 0.08 12.31 -1.44
C MET A 595 0.31 13.82 -1.53
N THR A 596 -0.71 14.61 -1.89
CA THR A 596 -0.56 16.08 -2.00
C THR A 596 -0.15 16.68 -0.67
N ASN A 597 -0.68 16.17 0.44
CA ASN A 597 -0.29 16.61 1.77
C ASN A 597 1.17 16.31 2.10
N SER A 598 1.68 15.16 1.67
CA SER A 598 3.10 14.85 1.84
C SER A 598 3.98 15.86 1.10
N HIS A 599 3.62 16.25 -0.13
CA HIS A 599 4.33 17.31 -0.88
C HIS A 599 4.24 18.67 -0.19
N VAL A 600 3.04 19.09 0.24
CA VAL A 600 2.85 20.41 0.84
C VAL A 600 3.55 20.52 2.20
N ILE A 601 3.55 19.45 3.00
CA ILE A 601 4.30 19.41 4.27
C ILE A 601 5.80 19.54 4.00
N ASP A 602 6.34 18.85 3.02
CA ASP A 602 7.75 18.96 2.62
C ASP A 602 8.09 20.38 2.13
N ALA A 603 7.21 20.97 1.30
CA ALA A 603 7.36 22.33 0.82
C ALA A 603 7.38 23.34 2.00
N LEU A 604 6.41 23.26 2.90
CA LEU A 604 6.36 24.12 4.08
C LEU A 604 7.58 23.90 5.00
N ALA A 605 8.00 22.64 5.19
CA ALA A 605 9.18 22.34 6.01
C ALA A 605 10.46 22.95 5.43
N ARG A 606 10.61 22.92 4.10
CA ARG A 606 11.73 23.60 3.42
C ARG A 606 11.67 25.11 3.60
N VAL A 607 10.50 25.71 3.41
CA VAL A 607 10.28 27.16 3.63
C VAL A 607 10.59 27.55 5.07
N VAL A 608 10.14 26.79 6.04
CA VAL A 608 10.43 27.01 7.48
C VAL A 608 11.93 26.99 7.75
N ARG A 609 12.65 25.99 7.24
CA ARG A 609 14.10 25.88 7.47
C ARG A 609 14.92 26.98 6.82
N LEU A 610 14.59 27.36 5.60
CA LEU A 610 15.45 28.21 4.80
C LEU A 610 15.06 29.69 4.84
N HIS A 611 13.77 30.00 5.06
CA HIS A 611 13.26 31.33 4.79
C HIS A 611 12.35 31.92 5.89
N ARG A 612 11.49 31.10 6.49
CA ARG A 612 10.44 31.55 7.44
C ARG A 612 10.38 30.65 8.68
N PRO A 613 11.39 30.67 9.56
CA PRO A 613 11.36 29.90 10.81
C PRO A 613 10.13 30.20 11.69
N SER A 614 9.56 31.43 11.57
CA SER A 614 8.34 31.83 12.27
C SER A 614 7.09 31.04 11.92
N TRP A 615 7.08 30.30 10.78
CA TRP A 615 5.99 29.43 10.36
C TRP A 615 6.10 27.99 10.89
N ALA A 616 7.06 27.72 11.76
CA ALA A 616 7.20 26.41 12.39
C ALA A 616 5.93 25.95 13.15
N PRO A 617 5.16 26.82 13.86
CA PRO A 617 3.90 26.41 14.47
C PRO A 617 2.86 25.90 13.46
N GLN A 618 2.76 26.51 12.28
CA GLN A 618 1.85 26.08 11.21
C GLN A 618 2.27 24.73 10.66
N LEU A 619 3.56 24.49 10.46
CA LEU A 619 4.06 23.19 10.02
C LEU A 619 3.78 22.08 11.05
N VAL A 620 4.01 22.37 12.33
CA VAL A 620 3.72 21.44 13.43
C VAL A 620 2.22 21.11 13.46
N HIS A 621 1.37 22.12 13.31
CA HIS A 621 -0.07 21.95 13.23
C HIS A 621 -0.45 21.07 12.03
N LEU A 622 0.05 21.39 10.82
CA LEU A 622 -0.25 20.68 9.59
C LEU A 622 0.12 19.19 9.69
N LEU A 623 1.34 18.88 10.12
CA LEU A 623 1.78 17.48 10.22
C LEU A 623 0.98 16.71 11.29
N ARG A 624 0.66 17.32 12.42
CA ARG A 624 -0.17 16.69 13.45
C ARG A 624 -1.58 16.42 12.96
N GLN A 625 -2.23 17.38 12.30
CA GLN A 625 -3.57 17.20 11.75
C GLN A 625 -3.57 16.17 10.64
N PHE A 626 -2.53 16.13 9.80
CA PHE A 626 -2.37 15.11 8.77
C PHE A 626 -2.33 13.70 9.35
N VAL A 627 -1.49 13.44 10.35
CA VAL A 627 -1.40 12.12 10.99
C VAL A 627 -2.67 11.79 11.80
N ARG A 628 -3.24 12.79 12.51
CA ARG A 628 -4.48 12.61 13.28
C ARG A 628 -5.67 12.25 12.38
N MET A 629 -5.78 12.85 11.21
CA MET A 629 -6.81 12.56 10.22
C MET A 629 -6.80 11.07 9.83
N MET A 630 -5.61 10.48 9.75
CA MET A 630 -5.42 9.06 9.45
C MET A 630 -5.60 8.17 10.70
N SER A 631 -6.57 8.53 11.54
CA SER A 631 -7.02 7.75 12.69
C SER A 631 -8.54 7.84 12.80
N VAL A 632 -9.22 6.72 13.01
CA VAL A 632 -10.69 6.69 13.06
C VAL A 632 -11.19 7.57 14.19
N GLY A 633 -11.91 8.65 13.86
CA GLY A 633 -12.40 9.61 14.84
C GLY A 633 -11.30 10.37 15.60
N GLY A 634 -10.06 10.37 15.07
CA GLY A 634 -8.90 10.98 15.75
C GLY A 634 -8.34 10.14 16.91
N ASP A 635 -8.76 8.89 17.05
CA ASP A 635 -8.25 7.96 18.07
C ASP A 635 -6.89 7.36 17.62
N PRO A 636 -5.78 7.63 18.31
CA PRO A 636 -4.47 7.10 17.95
C PRO A 636 -4.41 5.56 18.00
N ALA A 637 -5.28 4.91 18.78
CA ALA A 637 -5.35 3.45 18.84
C ALA A 637 -5.93 2.83 17.56
N ARG A 638 -6.54 3.64 16.69
CA ARG A 638 -7.25 3.20 15.49
C ARG A 638 -6.70 3.86 14.21
N PRO A 639 -5.41 3.72 13.92
CA PRO A 639 -4.83 4.25 12.69
C PRO A 639 -5.44 3.59 11.45
N ASN A 640 -5.50 4.35 10.37
CA ASN A 640 -5.96 3.89 9.05
C ASN A 640 -5.15 4.58 7.94
N CYS A 641 -5.30 4.13 6.70
CA CYS A 641 -4.73 4.79 5.53
C CYS A 641 -5.69 4.64 4.36
N PHE A 642 -6.71 5.50 4.32
CA PHE A 642 -7.66 5.55 3.20
C PHE A 642 -7.09 6.37 2.04
N GLU A 643 -7.72 6.22 0.90
CA GLU A 643 -7.33 6.90 -0.33
C GLU A 643 -7.40 8.43 -0.18
N HIS A 644 -8.50 8.94 0.41
CA HIS A 644 -8.67 10.37 0.69
C HIS A 644 -9.58 10.62 1.91
N TYR A 645 -9.61 11.85 2.40
CA TYR A 645 -10.31 12.23 3.62
C TYR A 645 -11.14 13.50 3.43
N HIS A 646 -12.13 13.68 4.29
CA HIS A 646 -12.98 14.85 4.29
C HIS A 646 -12.26 16.02 5.00
N PRO A 647 -12.12 17.21 4.40
CA PRO A 647 -11.31 18.32 4.92
C PRO A 647 -11.83 18.94 6.22
N VAL A 648 -13.13 18.77 6.54
CA VAL A 648 -13.72 19.34 7.76
C VAL A 648 -13.82 18.29 8.87
N THR A 649 -14.21 17.06 8.53
CA THR A 649 -14.49 16.02 9.54
C THR A 649 -13.37 15.02 9.75
N GLY A 650 -12.37 14.99 8.87
CA GLY A 650 -11.29 14.00 8.87
C GLY A 650 -11.74 12.56 8.55
N ARG A 651 -13.00 12.36 8.12
CA ARG A 651 -13.52 11.01 7.79
C ARG A 651 -12.89 10.50 6.50
N GLY A 652 -12.32 9.29 6.56
CA GLY A 652 -11.77 8.60 5.40
C GLY A 652 -12.83 8.26 4.36
N SER A 653 -12.39 8.06 3.11
CA SER A 653 -13.26 7.55 2.06
C SER A 653 -13.59 6.09 2.35
N VAL A 654 -14.89 5.79 2.46
CA VAL A 654 -15.37 4.40 2.61
C VAL A 654 -15.74 3.79 1.25
N TYR A 655 -15.53 4.53 0.19
CA TYR A 655 -15.72 4.01 -1.15
C TYR A 655 -14.75 2.87 -1.40
N ARG A 656 -15.21 1.74 -1.86
CA ARG A 656 -14.48 0.48 -2.02
C ARG A 656 -14.05 -0.20 -0.71
N GLY A 657 -14.25 0.40 0.47
CA GLY A 657 -13.80 -0.16 1.76
C GLY A 657 -12.29 -0.38 1.86
N ILE A 658 -11.50 0.29 1.01
CA ILE A 658 -10.06 0.12 0.93
C ILE A 658 -9.39 0.95 2.01
N ASP A 659 -8.78 0.27 2.97
CA ASP A 659 -7.81 0.78 3.92
C ASP A 659 -6.41 0.28 3.51
N ASP A 660 -5.36 0.77 4.16
CA ASP A 660 -3.96 0.41 3.88
C ASP A 660 -3.46 0.80 2.47
N TYR A 661 -3.94 1.95 1.99
CA TYR A 661 -3.54 2.56 0.73
C TYR A 661 -2.18 3.26 0.86
N GLN A 662 -1.18 2.83 0.09
CA GLN A 662 0.22 3.24 0.29
C GLN A 662 0.61 4.44 -0.60
N HIS A 663 -0.05 5.58 -0.42
CA HIS A 663 -0.03 6.76 -1.29
C HIS A 663 0.43 8.03 -0.54
N SER A 664 1.51 7.90 0.24
CA SER A 664 2.12 9.00 1.02
C SER A 664 3.48 8.58 1.54
N TRP A 665 4.23 9.49 2.17
CA TRP A 665 5.52 9.20 2.82
C TRP A 665 5.60 9.74 4.25
N VAL A 666 4.66 9.32 5.10
CA VAL A 666 4.53 9.83 6.47
C VAL A 666 5.75 9.51 7.34
N ASN A 667 6.28 8.29 7.25
CA ASN A 667 7.46 7.92 8.03
C ASN A 667 8.68 8.73 7.61
N ASP A 668 8.80 9.03 6.32
CA ASP A 668 9.83 9.92 5.80
C ASP A 668 9.68 11.34 6.39
N LEU A 669 8.45 11.88 6.42
CA LEU A 669 8.19 13.17 7.05
C LEU A 669 8.57 13.18 8.55
N LEU A 670 8.24 12.11 9.28
CA LEU A 670 8.59 12.00 10.70
C LEU A 670 10.11 11.89 10.92
N ALA A 671 10.81 11.11 10.09
CA ALA A 671 12.25 10.98 10.16
C ALA A 671 12.96 12.29 9.83
N ARG A 672 12.55 12.96 8.75
CA ARG A 672 13.20 14.20 8.29
C ARG A 672 12.82 15.45 9.07
N HIS A 673 11.58 15.55 9.53
CA HIS A 673 11.11 16.81 10.11
C HIS A 673 10.97 16.74 11.62
N VAL A 674 10.53 15.63 12.19
CA VAL A 674 10.38 15.48 13.63
C VAL A 674 11.70 15.06 14.30
N ALA A 675 12.36 14.02 13.77
CA ALA A 675 13.70 13.63 14.22
C ALA A 675 14.81 14.48 13.60
N GLY A 676 14.56 15.12 12.47
CA GLY A 676 15.47 16.08 11.84
C GLY A 676 16.59 15.45 11.01
N LEU A 677 16.50 14.18 10.61
CA LEU A 677 17.55 13.49 9.89
C LEU A 677 17.48 13.78 8.38
N LEU A 678 18.45 14.52 7.86
CA LEU A 678 18.55 14.97 6.46
C LEU A 678 19.83 14.37 5.83
N PRO A 679 19.75 13.21 5.17
CA PRO A 679 20.90 12.57 4.50
C PRO A 679 21.49 13.44 3.39
N ARG A 680 22.81 13.33 3.16
CA ARG A 680 23.59 14.03 2.14
C ARG A 680 24.56 13.08 1.40
N GLY A 681 24.14 11.88 1.17
CA GLY A 681 24.95 10.88 0.48
C GLY A 681 26.23 10.54 1.23
N ALA A 682 27.32 10.37 0.48
CA ALA A 682 28.62 10.00 1.02
C ALA A 682 29.29 11.12 1.86
N GLU A 683 28.79 12.36 1.80
CA GLU A 683 29.38 13.48 2.54
C GLU A 683 28.97 13.49 4.04
N GLY A 684 27.88 12.80 4.37
CA GLY A 684 27.35 12.80 5.73
C GLY A 684 25.86 13.10 5.80
N MET A 685 25.46 13.91 6.79
CA MET A 685 24.08 14.31 6.99
C MET A 685 23.98 15.65 7.70
N LEU A 686 22.85 16.34 7.56
CA LEU A 686 22.43 17.35 8.49
C LEU A 686 21.44 16.77 9.50
N VAL A 687 21.50 17.24 10.75
CA VAL A 687 20.48 16.97 11.75
C VAL A 687 19.88 18.28 12.18
N ASP A 688 18.60 18.48 11.82
CA ASP A 688 17.85 19.73 12.04
C ASP A 688 16.40 19.44 12.42
N PRO A 689 16.15 18.99 13.66
CA PRO A 689 14.80 18.75 14.15
C PRO A 689 13.98 20.03 14.18
N LEU A 690 12.73 19.96 13.74
CA LEU A 690 11.79 21.05 13.87
C LEU A 690 11.13 21.07 15.29
N PRO A 691 10.56 22.20 15.74
CA PRO A 691 10.17 22.38 17.14
C PRO A 691 8.80 21.73 17.45
N PHE A 692 8.69 20.41 17.33
CA PHE A 692 7.48 19.67 17.69
C PHE A 692 7.21 19.61 19.20
N GLY A 693 8.19 19.94 20.03
CA GLY A 693 8.11 19.85 21.49
C GLY A 693 8.22 18.41 22.02
N GLY A 694 8.30 18.28 23.33
CA GLY A 694 8.40 16.98 24.00
C GLY A 694 9.68 16.20 23.66
N ARG A 695 9.59 14.87 23.74
CA ARG A 695 10.68 13.95 23.44
C ARG A 695 10.44 13.24 22.11
N THR A 696 11.49 13.11 21.31
CA THR A 696 11.51 12.27 20.09
C THR A 696 12.81 11.46 20.04
N GLU A 697 12.71 10.20 19.64
CA GLU A 697 13.85 9.33 19.37
C GLU A 697 13.63 8.63 18.02
N LEU A 698 14.63 8.67 17.14
CA LEU A 698 14.76 7.82 15.97
C LEU A 698 16.04 6.98 16.17
N ARG A 699 15.94 5.67 16.09
CA ARG A 699 17.07 4.76 16.33
C ARG A 699 17.24 3.76 15.20
N GLY A 700 18.51 3.52 14.85
CA GLY A 700 18.89 2.53 13.84
C GLY A 700 18.48 2.93 12.42
N ALA A 701 18.35 4.22 12.12
CA ALA A 701 18.27 4.67 10.74
C ALA A 701 19.63 4.44 10.05
N VAL A 702 19.63 4.00 8.80
CA VAL A 702 20.86 3.78 8.05
C VAL A 702 21.05 4.89 7.04
N VAL A 703 22.18 5.59 7.10
CA VAL A 703 22.58 6.63 6.15
C VAL A 703 24.00 6.34 5.67
N ALA A 704 24.19 6.18 4.37
CA ALA A 704 25.47 5.84 3.75
C ALA A 704 26.17 4.61 4.39
N GLY A 705 25.37 3.62 4.84
CA GLY A 705 25.86 2.43 5.51
C GLY A 705 26.08 2.57 7.03
N HIS A 706 25.97 3.77 7.59
CA HIS A 706 26.15 4.04 9.02
C HIS A 706 24.82 4.00 9.80
N ALA A 707 24.82 3.32 10.94
CA ALA A 707 23.68 3.33 11.85
C ALA A 707 23.63 4.66 12.63
N VAL A 708 22.51 5.35 12.53
CA VAL A 708 22.30 6.68 13.11
C VAL A 708 21.16 6.66 14.12
N ASP A 709 21.41 7.23 15.29
CA ASP A 709 20.38 7.53 16.30
C ASP A 709 20.28 9.03 16.51
N VAL A 710 19.05 9.54 16.60
CA VAL A 710 18.77 10.94 16.97
C VAL A 710 17.82 10.94 18.15
N ALA A 711 18.15 11.69 19.21
CA ALA A 711 17.29 11.93 20.36
C ALA A 711 17.09 13.42 20.57
N VAL A 712 15.83 13.86 20.55
CA VAL A 712 15.42 15.24 20.75
C VAL A 712 14.68 15.35 22.07
N GLN A 713 15.07 16.28 22.93
CA GLN A 713 14.39 16.54 24.20
C GLN A 713 14.66 17.99 24.66
N ASP A 714 13.64 18.68 25.17
CA ASP A 714 13.73 20.01 25.79
C ASP A 714 14.47 21.05 24.93
N GLY A 715 14.17 21.04 23.61
CA GLY A 715 14.77 21.95 22.63
C GLY A 715 16.24 21.69 22.31
N ARG A 716 16.77 20.54 22.73
CA ARG A 716 18.12 20.05 22.41
C ARG A 716 18.04 18.70 21.72
N PHE A 717 19.10 18.34 20.99
CA PHE A 717 19.22 17.01 20.43
C PHE A 717 20.64 16.45 20.53
N GLU A 718 20.73 15.14 20.58
CA GLU A 718 21.97 14.35 20.51
C GLU A 718 21.91 13.43 19.31
N VAL A 719 23.05 13.31 18.62
CA VAL A 719 23.25 12.43 17.47
C VAL A 719 24.31 11.40 17.84
N ARG A 720 24.02 10.13 17.52
CA ARG A 720 24.98 9.02 17.61
C ARG A 720 25.15 8.38 16.24
N VAL A 721 26.37 8.02 15.91
CA VAL A 721 26.74 7.23 14.74
C VAL A 721 27.46 5.98 15.23
N GLU A 722 27.04 4.79 14.79
CA GLU A 722 27.56 3.50 15.29
C GLU A 722 27.57 3.42 16.82
N GLY A 723 26.52 3.94 17.47
CA GLY A 723 26.38 4.00 18.92
C GLY A 723 27.29 5.01 19.62
N ARG A 724 28.23 5.68 18.93
CA ARG A 724 29.11 6.70 19.48
C ARG A 724 28.50 8.09 19.30
N LYS A 725 28.67 8.96 20.29
CA LYS A 725 28.20 10.32 20.21
C LYS A 725 28.97 11.08 19.12
N ALA A 726 28.22 11.55 18.12
CA ALA A 726 28.74 12.36 17.01
C ALA A 726 28.56 13.86 17.25
N GLY A 727 27.54 14.25 18.03
CA GLY A 727 27.33 15.66 18.35
C GLY A 727 26.08 15.93 19.15
N THR A 728 25.92 17.21 19.53
CA THR A 728 24.70 17.75 20.16
C THR A 728 24.39 19.11 19.55
N GLY A 729 23.09 19.42 19.46
CA GLY A 729 22.62 20.68 18.92
C GLY A 729 21.40 21.22 19.67
N ARG A 730 20.93 22.38 19.23
CA ARG A 730 19.66 22.98 19.65
C ARG A 730 18.69 22.93 18.48
N VAL A 731 17.42 22.63 18.77
CA VAL A 731 16.33 22.70 17.79
C VAL A 731 16.32 24.09 17.14
N GLY A 732 16.20 24.14 15.81
CA GLY A 732 16.30 25.35 15.01
C GLY A 732 17.74 25.77 14.67
N ARG A 733 18.74 24.90 14.94
CA ARG A 733 20.13 25.05 14.47
C ARG A 733 20.64 23.72 13.96
N ALA A 734 20.84 23.63 12.67
CA ALA A 734 21.35 22.44 12.02
C ALA A 734 22.73 22.04 12.56
N LEU A 735 22.96 20.75 12.76
CA LEU A 735 24.24 20.13 13.05
C LEU A 735 24.69 19.34 11.84
N GLU A 736 25.85 19.66 11.29
CA GLU A 736 26.49 18.85 10.26
C GLU A 736 27.26 17.70 10.91
N VAL A 737 27.03 16.49 10.40
CA VAL A 737 27.76 15.28 10.78
C VAL A 737 28.38 14.70 9.52
N ARG A 738 29.71 14.57 9.49
CA ARG A 738 30.49 13.99 8.38
C ARG A 738 31.06 12.64 8.80
N TRP A 739 31.20 11.75 7.81
CA TRP A 739 31.81 10.43 7.99
C TRP A 739 33.31 10.46 8.02
#